data_af32461fec92d01cdf4fe197e1cc50ec
#
_entry.id   af32461fec92d01cdf4fe197e1cc50ec
#
_cell.length_a   1.000
_cell.length_b   1.000
_cell.length_c   1.000
_cell.angle_alpha   90.00
_cell.angle_beta   90.00
_cell.angle_gamma   90.00
#
_symmetry.space_group_name_H-M   'P 1'
#
loop_
_entity.id
_entity.type
_entity.pdbx_description
1 polymer ?
#
loop_
_entity_poly.entity_id
_entity_poly.type
_entity_poly.pdbx_seq_one_letter_code
_entity_poly.pdbx_strand_id
1 'polypeptide(L)'
;MYFYNERKGAREMPTLTEKIIKAHLQEGVMDKGSPIAIKIDQTLTQDATGTMAYLQLEAMGVKQVKTELSVSYVDHNTLQSGFENADDHKYLQTVAKKHGIYFSRPGNGICHQVHLERFAAPGKTLLGSDSHTPTAGGIGALAMGAGGLDVACAMAGRPFNLKMPKVVNIKLTGKLNKGVSSKDIILKVLQIMSVKGGVGKVIEYTGEGVKTLNIPQRATITNMGAELGATTSIFPSDEITHEFLKKQNREECFVPLCADDDAIYDETYEINLDDLEPMIAMPHSPDAVKTVREVAGKKIDQVAIGSCTNSSYRDMMIVASILKNHVVADNVSLCISPGSKQVLTMLSENGALTDLISSGARMLECTCGPCIGMGQSPITNAWSLRTFNRNFYGRSGTLSANVCLVSPEVAAYSAIKGCIADPREADFDIPAEPDHFEINDAMIIPPEKEHPEDVEIVRGPNIKPLPENTPLADEVEKQVVIKVGDNITTDHIAPAGAKVLPFRSNIEKISEFIFRDVQPGFKKHCQEVGGGFIVAGQNYGQGSSREHAALAPMYLGIKAVIAKSFARIHLANLVNFGIVPFTFVNEADYDGIDEGDVLKIANLHELQPGKNMTVVNTTKNTTFEVAHTLSQLDVDILMAGGRLNYIKMGK
;
A
#
# COMPACT_ATOMS: atom_id res chain seq x y z
N MET A 1 2.71 -37.11 11.92
CA MET A 1 1.73 -37.89 11.16
C MET A 1 0.35 -37.39 11.59
N TYR A 2 -0.13 -36.32 10.98
CA TYR A 2 -1.43 -35.69 11.27
C TYR A 2 -2.44 -36.22 10.26
N PHE A 3 -3.51 -36.83 10.74
CA PHE A 3 -4.60 -37.36 9.93
C PHE A 3 -5.42 -36.20 9.35
N TYR A 4 -5.40 -36.08 8.03
CA TYR A 4 -6.35 -35.29 7.26
C TYR A 4 -7.72 -35.96 7.32
N ASN A 5 -8.69 -35.34 7.98
CA ASN A 5 -10.07 -35.78 7.91
C ASN A 5 -10.67 -35.28 6.58
N GLU A 6 -10.57 -36.10 5.54
CA GLU A 6 -11.31 -35.90 4.29
C GLU A 6 -12.81 -35.98 4.59
N ARG A 7 -13.48 -34.84 4.58
CA ARG A 7 -14.94 -34.83 4.38
C ARG A 7 -15.20 -35.29 2.95
N LYS A 8 -15.49 -36.56 2.78
CA LYS A 8 -15.98 -37.14 1.51
C LYS A 8 -17.35 -36.54 1.20
N GLY A 9 -17.47 -35.77 0.10
CA GLY A 9 -18.75 -35.59 -0.57
C GLY A 9 -19.15 -34.22 -1.13
N ALA A 10 -18.42 -33.12 -0.88
CA ALA A 10 -18.64 -31.87 -1.63
C ALA A 10 -17.55 -31.70 -2.69
N ARG A 11 -17.93 -31.53 -3.94
CA ARG A 11 -17.01 -31.13 -5.00
C ARG A 11 -16.42 -29.78 -4.58
N GLU A 12 -15.13 -29.72 -4.28
CA GLU A 12 -14.43 -28.44 -4.04
C GLU A 12 -14.52 -27.63 -5.34
N MET A 13 -15.10 -26.45 -5.27
CA MET A 13 -15.22 -25.49 -6.37
C MET A 13 -14.48 -24.21 -5.98
N PRO A 14 -13.11 -24.27 -5.92
CA PRO A 14 -12.33 -23.20 -5.36
C PRO A 14 -12.26 -21.99 -6.29
N THR A 15 -12.23 -20.81 -5.65
CA THR A 15 -11.88 -19.55 -6.26
C THR A 15 -10.37 -19.56 -6.61
N LEU A 16 -9.93 -18.65 -7.46
CA LEU A 16 -8.50 -18.44 -7.77
C LEU A 16 -7.68 -18.19 -6.49
N THR A 17 -8.19 -17.35 -5.61
CA THR A 17 -7.59 -17.03 -4.30
C THR A 17 -7.38 -18.27 -3.45
N GLU A 18 -8.41 -19.13 -3.34
CA GLU A 18 -8.34 -20.36 -2.54
C GLU A 18 -7.34 -21.36 -3.13
N LYS A 19 -7.22 -21.46 -4.45
CA LYS A 19 -6.20 -22.28 -5.11
C LYS A 19 -4.78 -21.86 -4.73
N ILE A 20 -4.49 -20.55 -4.78
CA ILE A 20 -3.15 -20.03 -4.44
C ILE A 20 -2.87 -20.19 -2.94
N ILE A 21 -3.83 -19.85 -2.08
CA ILE A 21 -3.66 -20.02 -0.62
C ILE A 21 -3.41 -21.50 -0.30
N LYS A 22 -4.17 -22.42 -0.87
CA LYS A 22 -4.01 -23.89 -0.66
C LYS A 22 -2.61 -24.38 -1.04
N ALA A 23 -2.07 -23.86 -2.14
CA ALA A 23 -0.72 -24.22 -2.61
C ALA A 23 0.40 -23.72 -1.70
N HIS A 24 0.15 -22.65 -0.91
CA HIS A 24 1.14 -22.01 -0.04
C HIS A 24 0.86 -22.21 1.46
N LEU A 25 -0.21 -22.92 1.82
CA LEU A 25 -0.63 -23.14 3.21
C LEU A 25 0.42 -23.96 3.95
N GLN A 26 0.92 -23.44 5.07
CA GLN A 26 1.84 -24.13 5.96
C GLN A 26 1.15 -24.56 7.27
N GLU A 27 0.26 -23.70 7.79
CA GLU A 27 -0.45 -23.98 9.05
C GLU A 27 -1.89 -23.44 8.99
N GLY A 28 -2.77 -24.05 9.77
CA GLY A 28 -4.16 -23.65 9.89
C GLY A 28 -5.11 -24.40 8.96
N VAL A 29 -6.37 -23.99 8.97
CA VAL A 29 -7.44 -24.54 8.12
C VAL A 29 -8.08 -23.42 7.29
N MET A 30 -8.48 -23.73 6.07
CA MET A 30 -9.02 -22.73 5.14
C MET A 30 -10.51 -22.37 5.43
N ASP A 31 -10.90 -22.38 6.70
CA ASP A 31 -12.21 -21.87 7.13
C ASP A 31 -12.16 -20.34 7.26
N LYS A 32 -13.12 -19.66 6.65
CA LYS A 32 -13.13 -18.17 6.60
C LYS A 32 -13.09 -17.54 7.98
N GLY A 33 -12.16 -16.62 8.17
CA GLY A 33 -11.89 -15.96 9.45
C GLY A 33 -10.96 -16.73 10.39
N SER A 34 -10.64 -18.01 10.09
CA SER A 34 -9.66 -18.79 10.86
C SER A 34 -8.22 -18.32 10.62
N PRO A 35 -7.34 -18.39 11.64
CA PRO A 35 -5.93 -18.11 11.44
C PRO A 35 -5.29 -19.13 10.48
N ILE A 36 -4.52 -18.63 9.53
CA ILE A 36 -3.70 -19.41 8.61
C ILE A 36 -2.30 -18.81 8.51
N ALA A 37 -1.33 -19.63 8.16
CA ALA A 37 0.03 -19.25 7.85
C ALA A 37 0.42 -19.73 6.46
N ILE A 38 0.89 -18.83 5.61
CA ILE A 38 1.25 -19.14 4.22
C ILE A 38 2.73 -18.84 3.95
N LYS A 39 3.34 -19.66 3.08
CA LYS A 39 4.67 -19.39 2.53
C LYS A 39 4.62 -18.13 1.66
N ILE A 40 5.66 -17.32 1.73
CA ILE A 40 5.88 -16.18 0.82
C ILE A 40 7.02 -16.52 -0.13
N ASP A 41 6.73 -16.43 -1.44
CA ASP A 41 7.72 -16.69 -2.48
C ASP A 41 8.57 -15.47 -2.80
N GLN A 42 7.94 -14.29 -2.87
CA GLN A 42 8.59 -13.06 -3.26
C GLN A 42 8.41 -11.96 -2.22
N THR A 43 9.41 -11.08 -2.08
CA THR A 43 9.27 -9.88 -1.26
C THR A 43 9.70 -8.63 -2.01
N LEU A 44 9.07 -7.51 -1.65
CA LEU A 44 9.32 -6.19 -2.19
C LEU A 44 9.53 -5.20 -1.04
N THR A 45 10.59 -4.42 -1.10
CA THR A 45 10.80 -3.24 -0.23
C THR A 45 11.10 -2.02 -1.09
N GLN A 46 10.76 -0.84 -0.57
CA GLN A 46 11.11 0.43 -1.20
C GLN A 46 11.81 1.34 -0.17
N ASP A 47 12.46 2.39 -0.61
CA ASP A 47 13.40 3.16 0.23
C ASP A 47 12.75 3.94 1.38
N ALA A 48 11.43 4.18 1.37
CA ALA A 48 10.76 4.81 2.52
C ALA A 48 10.50 3.85 3.70
N THR A 49 10.56 2.53 3.47
CA THR A 49 10.28 1.49 4.48
C THR A 49 11.40 0.46 4.61
N GLY A 50 12.19 0.26 3.56
CA GLY A 50 13.18 -0.80 3.43
C GLY A 50 14.33 -0.67 4.43
N THR A 51 14.79 0.55 4.74
CA THR A 51 15.90 0.74 5.71
C THR A 51 15.53 0.12 7.06
N MET A 52 14.29 0.33 7.53
CA MET A 52 13.82 -0.26 8.79
C MET A 52 13.66 -1.78 8.68
N ALA A 53 13.09 -2.28 7.59
CA ALA A 53 12.93 -3.72 7.36
C ALA A 53 14.29 -4.44 7.39
N TYR A 54 15.33 -3.83 6.83
CA TYR A 54 16.67 -4.43 6.82
C TYR A 54 17.39 -4.32 8.16
N LEU A 55 17.20 -3.25 8.92
CA LEU A 55 17.69 -3.19 10.30
C LEU A 55 17.06 -4.30 11.16
N GLN A 56 15.79 -4.63 10.92
CA GLN A 56 15.09 -5.73 11.58
C GLN A 56 15.61 -7.09 11.10
N LEU A 57 15.85 -7.26 9.80
CA LEU A 57 16.44 -8.47 9.22
C LEU A 57 17.82 -8.76 9.82
N GLU A 58 18.67 -7.74 9.93
CA GLU A 58 19.98 -7.84 10.57
C GLU A 58 19.86 -8.20 12.07
N ALA A 59 18.90 -7.57 12.78
CA ALA A 59 18.65 -7.84 14.21
C ALA A 59 18.15 -9.28 14.46
N MET A 60 17.56 -9.94 13.48
CA MET A 60 17.20 -11.36 13.50
C MET A 60 18.40 -12.28 13.18
N GLY A 61 19.56 -11.75 12.80
CA GLY A 61 20.76 -12.54 12.46
C GLY A 61 20.68 -13.28 11.13
N VAL A 62 19.81 -12.88 10.23
CA VAL A 62 19.63 -13.52 8.92
C VAL A 62 20.81 -13.21 8.01
N LYS A 63 21.55 -14.25 7.58
CA LYS A 63 22.69 -14.09 6.69
C LYS A 63 22.29 -13.98 5.21
N GLN A 64 21.32 -14.80 4.78
CA GLN A 64 20.77 -14.83 3.43
C GLN A 64 19.26 -14.96 3.50
N VAL A 65 18.53 -14.24 2.63
CA VAL A 65 17.08 -14.40 2.53
C VAL A 65 16.70 -15.80 2.05
N LYS A 66 15.54 -16.28 2.47
CA LYS A 66 15.04 -17.63 2.18
C LYS A 66 13.86 -17.63 1.21
N THR A 67 13.41 -16.48 0.78
CA THR A 67 12.42 -16.32 -0.29
C THR A 67 13.01 -16.69 -1.64
N GLU A 68 12.19 -17.10 -2.59
CA GLU A 68 12.63 -17.40 -3.96
C GLU A 68 13.21 -16.14 -4.64
N LEU A 69 12.62 -14.98 -4.33
CA LEU A 69 13.03 -13.68 -4.86
C LEU A 69 12.76 -12.56 -3.84
N SER A 70 13.73 -11.71 -3.64
CA SER A 70 13.56 -10.45 -2.88
C SER A 70 14.13 -9.30 -3.67
N VAL A 71 13.41 -8.17 -3.71
CA VAL A 71 13.84 -6.98 -4.46
C VAL A 71 13.70 -5.74 -3.59
N SER A 72 14.77 -4.93 -3.57
CA SER A 72 14.83 -3.62 -2.92
C SER A 72 14.82 -2.52 -3.97
N TYR A 73 13.94 -1.54 -3.81
CA TYR A 73 13.76 -0.44 -4.76
C TYR A 73 14.13 0.90 -4.13
N VAL A 74 14.52 1.85 -4.98
CA VAL A 74 14.60 3.27 -4.62
C VAL A 74 13.72 4.05 -5.58
N ASP A 75 12.53 4.45 -5.08
CA ASP A 75 11.52 5.12 -5.89
C ASP A 75 10.70 6.20 -5.14
N HIS A 76 10.80 6.27 -3.81
CA HIS A 76 10.07 7.27 -3.02
C HIS A 76 10.89 8.55 -2.80
N ASN A 77 12.20 8.43 -2.57
CA ASN A 77 13.10 9.56 -2.33
C ASN A 77 14.17 9.68 -3.43
N THR A 78 13.82 9.41 -4.66
CA THR A 78 14.70 9.64 -5.82
C THR A 78 15.11 11.11 -5.86
N LEU A 79 14.18 12.03 -5.66
CA LEU A 79 14.47 13.43 -5.38
C LEU A 79 14.96 13.56 -3.93
N GLN A 80 16.27 13.67 -3.77
CA GLN A 80 16.93 13.79 -2.47
C GLN A 80 16.80 15.20 -1.91
N SER A 81 16.36 15.32 -0.66
CA SER A 81 16.31 16.59 0.06
C SER A 81 17.52 16.82 0.97
N GLY A 82 18.38 15.81 1.15
CA GLY A 82 19.58 15.86 1.95
C GLY A 82 20.44 14.61 1.76
N PHE A 83 21.64 14.61 2.35
CA PHE A 83 22.58 13.50 2.28
C PHE A 83 22.07 12.23 2.96
N GLU A 84 21.12 12.35 3.90
CA GLU A 84 20.49 11.23 4.60
C GLU A 84 19.80 10.28 3.62
N ASN A 85 19.19 10.84 2.56
CA ASN A 85 18.60 10.02 1.50
C ASN A 85 19.68 9.22 0.74
N ALA A 86 20.82 9.84 0.42
CA ALA A 86 21.92 9.16 -0.25
C ALA A 86 22.54 8.06 0.61
N ASP A 87 22.69 8.31 1.93
CA ASP A 87 23.16 7.33 2.90
C ASP A 87 22.21 6.13 2.99
N ASP A 88 20.89 6.36 3.06
CA ASP A 88 19.89 5.30 3.04
C ASP A 88 19.97 4.47 1.74
N HIS A 89 20.08 5.12 0.58
CA HIS A 89 20.23 4.41 -0.71
C HIS A 89 21.49 3.54 -0.73
N LYS A 90 22.60 4.04 -0.18
CA LYS A 90 23.84 3.27 -0.09
C LYS A 90 23.74 2.10 0.86
N TYR A 91 23.09 2.30 2.02
CA TYR A 91 22.80 1.24 2.97
C TYR A 91 21.94 0.14 2.32
N LEU A 92 20.80 0.50 1.69
CA LEU A 92 19.93 -0.43 0.98
C LEU A 92 20.67 -1.24 -0.08
N GLN A 93 21.51 -0.58 -0.89
CA GLN A 93 22.30 -1.24 -1.92
C GLN A 93 23.27 -2.28 -1.34
N THR A 94 23.99 -1.93 -0.27
CA THR A 94 25.00 -2.81 0.32
C THR A 94 24.40 -3.95 1.10
N VAL A 95 23.28 -3.71 1.82
CA VAL A 95 22.49 -4.76 2.50
C VAL A 95 21.90 -5.72 1.48
N ALA A 96 21.27 -5.20 0.43
CA ALA A 96 20.68 -6.04 -0.63
C ALA A 96 21.74 -6.95 -1.26
N LYS A 97 22.91 -6.38 -1.62
CA LYS A 97 24.01 -7.13 -2.19
C LYS A 97 24.49 -8.25 -1.27
N LYS A 98 24.59 -7.98 0.06
CA LYS A 98 25.07 -8.94 1.07
C LYS A 98 24.09 -10.07 1.34
N HIS A 99 22.78 -9.77 1.41
CA HIS A 99 21.78 -10.70 1.93
C HIS A 99 21.00 -11.49 0.86
N GLY A 100 21.40 -11.42 -0.42
CA GLY A 100 20.76 -12.21 -1.47
C GLY A 100 19.55 -11.50 -2.13
N ILE A 101 19.52 -10.17 -2.11
CA ILE A 101 18.41 -9.34 -2.56
C ILE A 101 18.81 -8.57 -3.82
N TYR A 102 17.96 -8.53 -4.84
CA TYR A 102 18.13 -7.65 -5.98
C TYR A 102 17.93 -6.20 -5.58
N PHE A 103 18.69 -5.29 -6.18
CA PHE A 103 18.59 -3.86 -5.91
C PHE A 103 18.28 -3.07 -7.17
N SER A 104 17.12 -2.42 -7.21
CA SER A 104 16.72 -1.50 -8.27
C SER A 104 17.16 -0.08 -7.92
N ARG A 105 18.06 0.47 -8.73
CA ARG A 105 18.66 1.80 -8.52
C ARG A 105 17.63 2.93 -8.63
N PRO A 106 17.88 4.09 -7.95
CA PRO A 106 17.09 5.29 -8.18
C PRO A 106 17.05 5.67 -9.67
N GLY A 107 15.87 6.02 -10.18
CA GLY A 107 15.64 6.34 -11.59
C GLY A 107 15.28 5.13 -12.46
N ASN A 108 15.37 3.89 -11.97
CA ASN A 108 14.90 2.72 -12.72
C ASN A 108 13.38 2.70 -12.88
N GLY A 109 12.66 3.12 -11.85
CA GLY A 109 11.21 3.23 -11.89
C GLY A 109 10.54 2.97 -10.54
N ILE A 110 9.23 3.14 -10.56
CA ILE A 110 8.35 2.89 -9.43
C ILE A 110 8.35 1.38 -9.13
N CYS A 111 8.52 1.00 -7.87
CA CYS A 111 8.69 -0.40 -7.45
C CYS A 111 7.62 -1.33 -8.03
N HIS A 112 6.35 -0.95 -8.00
CA HIS A 112 5.25 -1.79 -8.51
C HIS A 112 5.26 -1.93 -10.02
N GLN A 113 5.64 -0.87 -10.75
CA GLN A 113 5.76 -0.93 -12.20
C GLN A 113 6.93 -1.82 -12.61
N VAL A 114 8.12 -1.59 -12.04
CA VAL A 114 9.31 -2.41 -12.35
C VAL A 114 9.10 -3.87 -11.90
N HIS A 115 8.43 -4.10 -10.73
CA HIS A 115 8.15 -5.45 -10.27
C HIS A 115 7.21 -6.19 -11.22
N LEU A 116 6.18 -5.52 -11.72
CA LEU A 116 5.25 -6.08 -12.72
C LEU A 116 5.99 -6.42 -14.03
N GLU A 117 6.84 -5.53 -14.51
CA GLU A 117 7.60 -5.70 -15.75
C GLU A 117 8.62 -6.84 -15.65
N ARG A 118 9.34 -6.97 -14.51
CA ARG A 118 10.56 -7.80 -14.43
C ARG A 118 10.50 -9.00 -13.50
N PHE A 119 9.58 -9.05 -12.51
CA PHE A 119 9.68 -10.04 -11.43
C PHE A 119 8.37 -10.74 -11.08
N ALA A 120 7.24 -10.04 -11.09
CA ALA A 120 5.96 -10.63 -10.71
C ALA A 120 5.57 -11.81 -11.62
N ALA A 121 5.04 -12.86 -11.03
CA ALA A 121 4.65 -14.07 -11.75
C ALA A 121 3.30 -14.62 -11.24
N PRO A 122 2.48 -15.20 -12.14
CA PRO A 122 1.21 -15.81 -11.76
C PRO A 122 1.37 -16.92 -10.71
N GLY A 123 0.39 -17.01 -9.81
CA GLY A 123 0.34 -18.03 -8.78
C GLY A 123 1.34 -17.87 -7.63
N LYS A 124 2.25 -16.91 -7.69
CA LYS A 124 3.20 -16.62 -6.62
C LYS A 124 2.56 -15.77 -5.52
N THR A 125 3.05 -15.95 -4.28
CA THR A 125 2.75 -15.07 -3.15
C THR A 125 3.81 -13.99 -3.07
N LEU A 126 3.38 -12.72 -3.02
CA LEU A 126 4.26 -11.56 -2.89
C LEU A 126 3.89 -10.76 -1.63
N LEU A 127 4.86 -10.49 -0.76
CA LEU A 127 4.69 -9.62 0.40
C LEU A 127 5.57 -8.38 0.27
N GLY A 128 4.95 -7.20 0.30
CA GLY A 128 5.68 -5.94 0.12
C GLY A 128 5.51 -4.98 1.28
N SER A 129 6.58 -4.26 1.62
CA SER A 129 6.51 -3.17 2.61
C SER A 129 5.88 -1.89 2.06
N ASP A 130 5.13 -2.02 0.98
CA ASP A 130 4.30 -0.97 0.40
C ASP A 130 2.84 -1.42 0.27
N SER A 131 1.90 -0.52 0.58
CA SER A 131 0.46 -0.81 0.58
C SER A 131 -0.12 -1.11 -0.80
N HIS A 132 0.56 -0.70 -1.90
CA HIS A 132 0.14 -0.96 -3.27
C HIS A 132 0.79 -2.21 -3.89
N THR A 133 1.42 -3.06 -3.09
CA THR A 133 1.90 -4.40 -3.51
C THR A 133 0.83 -5.20 -4.26
N PRO A 134 -0.50 -5.09 -3.95
CA PRO A 134 -1.57 -5.72 -4.73
C PRO A 134 -1.58 -5.41 -6.23
N THR A 135 -0.82 -4.42 -6.72
CA THR A 135 -0.61 -4.15 -8.15
C THR A 135 -0.24 -5.42 -8.93
N ALA A 136 0.59 -6.29 -8.36
CA ALA A 136 0.97 -7.57 -8.99
C ALA A 136 -0.17 -8.59 -9.08
N GLY A 137 -1.31 -8.34 -8.43
CA GLY A 137 -2.53 -9.11 -8.63
C GLY A 137 -3.10 -9.00 -10.05
N GLY A 138 -2.73 -7.94 -10.78
CA GLY A 138 -3.08 -7.78 -12.20
C GLY A 138 -2.50 -8.85 -13.12
N ILE A 139 -1.41 -9.50 -12.72
CA ILE A 139 -0.78 -10.63 -13.44
C ILE A 139 -1.13 -12.00 -12.83
N GLY A 140 -2.00 -12.06 -11.82
CA GLY A 140 -2.39 -13.30 -11.15
C GLY A 140 -1.50 -13.73 -9.99
N ALA A 141 -0.75 -12.79 -9.36
CA ALA A 141 -0.03 -13.03 -8.11
C ALA A 141 -0.91 -12.74 -6.89
N LEU A 142 -0.80 -13.53 -5.83
CA LEU A 142 -1.41 -13.21 -4.53
C LEU A 142 -0.49 -12.23 -3.78
N ALA A 143 -0.65 -10.95 -4.07
CA ALA A 143 0.26 -9.90 -3.65
C ALA A 143 -0.36 -9.03 -2.54
N MET A 144 0.34 -8.87 -1.42
CA MET A 144 -0.18 -8.19 -0.22
C MET A 144 0.81 -7.15 0.30
N GLY A 145 0.28 -6.01 0.74
CA GLY A 145 1.04 -5.04 1.51
C GLY A 145 1.07 -5.39 2.99
N ALA A 146 2.24 -5.24 3.63
CA ALA A 146 2.45 -5.50 5.05
C ALA A 146 3.43 -4.50 5.66
N GLY A 147 3.66 -4.55 6.97
CA GLY A 147 4.71 -3.80 7.63
C GLY A 147 6.11 -4.31 7.29
N GLY A 148 7.13 -3.46 7.44
CA GLY A 148 8.51 -3.83 7.14
C GLY A 148 8.99 -5.05 7.93
N LEU A 149 8.57 -5.17 9.18
CA LEU A 149 8.92 -6.32 10.02
C LEU A 149 8.32 -7.64 9.52
N ASP A 150 7.08 -7.63 9.03
CA ASP A 150 6.46 -8.83 8.45
C ASP A 150 7.21 -9.27 7.18
N VAL A 151 7.62 -8.30 6.35
CA VAL A 151 8.43 -8.56 5.15
C VAL A 151 9.80 -9.11 5.53
N ALA A 152 10.45 -8.56 6.55
CA ALA A 152 11.72 -9.08 7.07
C ALA A 152 11.58 -10.52 7.63
N CYS A 153 10.47 -10.82 8.31
CA CYS A 153 10.15 -12.18 8.76
C CYS A 153 9.97 -13.16 7.58
N ALA A 154 9.27 -12.74 6.53
CA ALA A 154 9.11 -13.54 5.31
C ALA A 154 10.47 -13.78 4.62
N MET A 155 11.33 -12.77 4.53
CA MET A 155 12.72 -12.90 4.04
C MET A 155 13.53 -13.90 4.89
N ALA A 156 13.28 -13.95 6.20
CA ALA A 156 13.88 -14.93 7.12
C ALA A 156 13.32 -16.36 6.93
N GLY A 157 12.34 -16.55 6.04
CA GLY A 157 11.70 -17.83 5.77
C GLY A 157 10.60 -18.21 6.76
N ARG A 158 10.09 -17.24 7.54
CA ARG A 158 8.94 -17.44 8.41
C ARG A 158 7.64 -17.28 7.60
N PRO A 159 6.59 -18.06 7.91
CA PRO A 159 5.32 -17.90 7.23
C PRO A 159 4.67 -16.55 7.55
N PHE A 160 3.87 -16.07 6.61
CA PHE A 160 3.03 -14.90 6.84
C PHE A 160 1.70 -15.33 7.43
N ASN A 161 1.37 -14.78 8.59
CA ASN A 161 0.15 -15.08 9.32
C ASN A 161 -0.95 -14.12 8.93
N LEU A 162 -2.13 -14.65 8.60
CA LEU A 162 -3.33 -13.87 8.31
C LEU A 162 -4.58 -14.67 8.69
N LYS A 163 -5.72 -14.01 8.72
CA LYS A 163 -7.01 -14.71 8.79
C LYS A 163 -7.44 -15.09 7.39
N MET A 164 -7.93 -16.33 7.21
CA MET A 164 -8.48 -16.77 5.92
C MET A 164 -9.52 -15.77 5.44
N PRO A 165 -9.28 -15.05 4.33
CA PRO A 165 -10.17 -13.99 3.88
C PRO A 165 -11.44 -14.55 3.24
N LYS A 166 -12.50 -13.75 3.25
CA LYS A 166 -13.63 -13.93 2.33
C LYS A 166 -13.20 -13.57 0.91
N VAL A 167 -13.85 -14.14 -0.10
CA VAL A 167 -13.57 -13.82 -1.50
C VAL A 167 -14.79 -13.16 -2.13
N VAL A 168 -14.61 -11.93 -2.61
CA VAL A 168 -15.64 -11.14 -3.29
C VAL A 168 -15.36 -11.16 -4.79
N ASN A 169 -16.36 -11.52 -5.55
CA ASN A 169 -16.31 -11.49 -7.01
C ASN A 169 -16.79 -10.15 -7.56
N ILE A 170 -15.98 -9.50 -8.38
CA ILE A 170 -16.40 -8.41 -9.26
C ILE A 170 -16.47 -9.00 -10.69
N LYS A 171 -17.69 -9.29 -11.13
CA LYS A 171 -17.94 -9.83 -12.46
C LYS A 171 -18.03 -8.68 -13.47
N LEU A 172 -17.10 -8.65 -14.42
CA LEU A 172 -17.04 -7.66 -15.49
C LEU A 172 -17.67 -8.22 -16.76
N THR A 173 -18.59 -7.46 -17.37
CA THR A 173 -19.21 -7.77 -18.66
C THR A 173 -18.99 -6.63 -19.65
N GLY A 174 -19.16 -6.87 -20.94
CA GLY A 174 -18.94 -5.85 -21.98
C GLY A 174 -17.49 -5.41 -22.13
N LYS A 175 -17.28 -4.20 -22.66
CA LYS A 175 -15.96 -3.60 -22.90
C LYS A 175 -15.98 -2.08 -22.66
N LEU A 176 -14.83 -1.50 -22.34
CA LEU A 176 -14.70 -0.04 -22.13
C LEU A 176 -14.91 0.71 -23.46
N ASN A 177 -15.70 1.78 -23.38
CA ASN A 177 -15.86 2.73 -24.47
C ASN A 177 -14.67 3.70 -24.53
N LYS A 178 -14.44 4.37 -25.69
CA LYS A 178 -13.41 5.40 -25.84
C LYS A 178 -13.62 6.51 -24.81
N GLY A 179 -12.53 6.92 -24.14
CA GLY A 179 -12.55 7.92 -23.07
C GLY A 179 -12.90 7.38 -21.68
N VAL A 180 -13.20 6.08 -21.55
CA VAL A 180 -13.39 5.37 -20.28
C VAL A 180 -12.22 4.44 -20.04
N SER A 181 -11.73 4.35 -18.82
CA SER A 181 -10.51 3.61 -18.50
C SER A 181 -10.71 2.59 -17.37
N SER A 182 -9.69 1.77 -17.15
CA SER A 182 -9.63 0.86 -15.99
C SER A 182 -9.68 1.58 -14.65
N LYS A 183 -9.25 2.85 -14.61
CA LYS A 183 -9.39 3.71 -13.43
C LYS A 183 -10.85 3.92 -13.06
N ASP A 184 -11.73 4.08 -14.05
CA ASP A 184 -13.16 4.29 -13.84
C ASP A 184 -13.82 3.01 -13.28
N ILE A 185 -13.31 1.81 -13.65
CA ILE A 185 -13.76 0.54 -13.07
C ILE A 185 -13.51 0.52 -11.56
N ILE A 186 -12.29 0.78 -11.13
CA ILE A 186 -11.97 0.73 -9.68
C ILE A 186 -12.62 1.87 -8.91
N LEU A 187 -12.79 3.06 -9.50
CA LEU A 187 -13.57 4.12 -8.89
C LEU A 187 -15.04 3.69 -8.72
N LYS A 188 -15.61 2.97 -9.68
CA LYS A 188 -16.96 2.39 -9.55
C LYS A 188 -17.02 1.36 -8.43
N VAL A 189 -16.03 0.50 -8.30
CA VAL A 189 -15.94 -0.46 -7.18
C VAL A 189 -15.86 0.26 -5.83
N LEU A 190 -15.05 1.32 -5.74
CA LEU A 190 -14.95 2.18 -4.54
C LEU A 190 -16.28 2.87 -4.21
N GLN A 191 -17.03 3.31 -5.24
CA GLN A 191 -18.37 3.88 -5.05
C GLN A 191 -19.35 2.86 -4.45
N ILE A 192 -19.26 1.58 -4.88
CA ILE A 192 -20.14 0.50 -4.42
C ILE A 192 -19.75 0.01 -3.02
N MET A 193 -18.47 -0.24 -2.77
CA MET A 193 -17.98 -0.93 -1.58
C MET A 193 -17.47 0.02 -0.48
N SER A 194 -17.12 1.26 -0.81
CA SER A 194 -16.43 2.24 0.03
C SER A 194 -14.99 1.82 0.43
N VAL A 195 -14.28 2.68 1.13
CA VAL A 195 -12.91 2.45 1.65
C VAL A 195 -12.82 1.39 2.76
N LYS A 196 -13.95 0.84 3.21
CA LYS A 196 -14.03 -0.19 4.28
C LYS A 196 -14.59 -1.53 3.78
N GLY A 197 -15.17 -1.56 2.60
CA GLY A 197 -15.90 -2.73 2.09
C GLY A 197 -15.05 -3.97 1.83
N GLY A 198 -13.74 -3.78 1.66
CA GLY A 198 -12.78 -4.87 1.41
C GLY A 198 -12.09 -5.44 2.65
N VAL A 199 -12.35 -4.91 3.84
CA VAL A 199 -11.67 -5.36 5.08
C VAL A 199 -11.95 -6.85 5.33
N GLY A 200 -10.86 -7.63 5.47
CA GLY A 200 -10.94 -9.09 5.65
C GLY A 200 -11.35 -9.87 4.38
N LYS A 201 -11.28 -9.21 3.22
CA LYS A 201 -11.69 -9.79 1.94
C LYS A 201 -10.55 -9.74 0.92
N VAL A 202 -10.61 -10.64 -0.06
CA VAL A 202 -9.86 -10.57 -1.32
C VAL A 202 -10.85 -10.25 -2.43
N ILE A 203 -10.52 -9.35 -3.32
CA ILE A 203 -11.34 -8.98 -4.47
C ILE A 203 -10.84 -9.75 -5.69
N GLU A 204 -11.66 -10.61 -6.25
CA GLU A 204 -11.34 -11.42 -7.42
C GLU A 204 -12.19 -10.95 -8.60
N TYR A 205 -11.55 -10.74 -9.75
CA TYR A 205 -12.21 -10.23 -10.95
C TYR A 205 -12.46 -11.37 -11.93
N THR A 206 -13.71 -11.47 -12.41
CA THR A 206 -14.16 -12.52 -13.33
C THR A 206 -15.04 -11.96 -14.45
N GLY A 207 -15.56 -12.82 -15.32
CA GLY A 207 -16.44 -12.47 -16.41
C GLY A 207 -15.72 -12.15 -17.72
N GLU A 208 -16.48 -12.01 -18.81
CA GLU A 208 -15.92 -11.83 -20.16
C GLU A 208 -15.22 -10.48 -20.32
N GLY A 209 -15.64 -9.46 -19.59
CA GLY A 209 -15.01 -8.14 -19.59
C GLY A 209 -13.54 -8.17 -19.18
N VAL A 210 -13.11 -9.15 -18.36
CA VAL A 210 -11.71 -9.34 -17.98
C VAL A 210 -10.81 -9.57 -19.20
N LYS A 211 -11.30 -10.28 -20.22
CA LYS A 211 -10.56 -10.57 -21.45
C LYS A 211 -10.36 -9.35 -22.36
N THR A 212 -11.04 -8.23 -22.06
CA THR A 212 -10.89 -6.96 -22.79
C THR A 212 -9.85 -6.03 -22.18
N LEU A 213 -9.29 -6.41 -21.01
CA LEU A 213 -8.35 -5.61 -20.23
C LEU A 213 -6.95 -6.20 -20.33
N ASN A 214 -5.97 -5.38 -20.76
CA ASN A 214 -4.56 -5.76 -20.74
C ASN A 214 -3.96 -5.72 -19.32
N ILE A 215 -2.74 -6.20 -19.13
CA ILE A 215 -2.11 -6.29 -17.82
C ILE A 215 -1.95 -4.93 -17.14
N PRO A 216 -1.48 -3.84 -17.78
CA PRO A 216 -1.47 -2.50 -17.17
C PRO A 216 -2.84 -2.04 -16.65
N GLN A 217 -3.91 -2.33 -17.38
CA GLN A 217 -5.27 -1.99 -16.96
C GLN A 217 -5.71 -2.80 -15.73
N ARG A 218 -5.43 -4.12 -15.73
CA ARG A 218 -5.68 -4.99 -14.55
C ARG A 218 -4.87 -4.52 -13.33
N ALA A 219 -3.61 -4.13 -13.55
CA ALA A 219 -2.72 -3.62 -12.51
C ALA A 219 -3.22 -2.30 -11.89
N THR A 220 -3.79 -1.38 -12.70
CA THR A 220 -4.45 -0.17 -12.19
C THR A 220 -5.59 -0.51 -11.23
N ILE A 221 -6.41 -1.50 -11.58
CA ILE A 221 -7.56 -1.93 -10.78
C ILE A 221 -7.09 -2.56 -9.46
N THR A 222 -6.13 -3.50 -9.50
CA THR A 222 -5.62 -4.16 -8.30
C THR A 222 -4.80 -3.21 -7.42
N ASN A 223 -4.10 -2.23 -8.00
CA ASN A 223 -3.41 -1.18 -7.27
C ASN A 223 -4.36 -0.43 -6.34
N MET A 224 -5.45 0.09 -6.88
CA MET A 224 -6.44 0.83 -6.08
C MET A 224 -7.38 -0.07 -5.27
N GLY A 225 -7.34 -1.38 -5.45
CA GLY A 225 -7.97 -2.34 -4.56
C GLY A 225 -7.48 -2.21 -3.11
N ALA A 226 -6.25 -1.71 -2.91
CA ALA A 226 -5.73 -1.38 -1.57
C ALA A 226 -6.57 -0.30 -0.86
N GLU A 227 -7.19 0.61 -1.60
CA GLU A 227 -8.01 1.69 -1.04
C GLU A 227 -9.40 1.22 -0.56
N LEU A 228 -9.81 -0.01 -0.93
CA LEU A 228 -10.99 -0.68 -0.34
C LEU A 228 -10.73 -1.21 1.08
N GLY A 229 -9.50 -1.15 1.57
CA GLY A 229 -9.06 -1.86 2.79
C GLY A 229 -8.93 -3.37 2.60
N ALA A 230 -8.95 -3.86 1.37
CA ALA A 230 -8.85 -5.27 1.03
C ALA A 230 -7.50 -5.89 1.41
N THR A 231 -7.49 -7.20 1.68
CA THR A 231 -6.25 -7.97 1.86
C THR A 231 -5.44 -7.94 0.58
N THR A 232 -6.06 -8.17 -0.56
CA THR A 232 -5.51 -8.01 -1.91
C THR A 232 -6.63 -7.99 -2.95
N SER A 233 -6.24 -7.77 -4.21
CA SER A 233 -7.11 -7.92 -5.39
C SER A 233 -6.37 -8.75 -6.44
N ILE A 234 -7.08 -9.56 -7.22
CA ILE A 234 -6.45 -10.49 -8.15
C ILE A 234 -7.27 -10.70 -9.42
N PHE A 235 -6.58 -10.84 -10.54
CA PHE A 235 -7.11 -11.26 -11.84
C PHE A 235 -6.63 -12.67 -12.19
N PRO A 236 -7.33 -13.39 -13.06
CA PRO A 236 -6.86 -14.66 -13.59
C PRO A 236 -5.59 -14.47 -14.43
N SER A 237 -4.75 -15.52 -14.49
CA SER A 237 -3.66 -15.63 -15.44
C SER A 237 -4.16 -16.37 -16.67
N ASP A 238 -4.41 -15.62 -17.74
CA ASP A 238 -4.99 -16.07 -19.01
C ASP A 238 -4.06 -15.75 -20.20
N GLU A 239 -4.58 -15.84 -21.42
CA GLU A 239 -3.83 -15.54 -22.64
C GLU A 239 -3.29 -14.11 -22.66
N ILE A 240 -4.00 -13.13 -22.06
CA ILE A 240 -3.52 -11.74 -21.95
C ILE A 240 -2.26 -11.68 -21.06
N THR A 241 -2.24 -12.49 -20.00
CA THR A 241 -1.06 -12.62 -19.14
C THR A 241 0.11 -13.26 -19.88
N HIS A 242 -0.16 -14.32 -20.65
CA HIS A 242 0.84 -15.00 -21.47
C HIS A 242 1.49 -14.04 -22.46
N GLU A 243 0.71 -13.34 -23.26
CA GLU A 243 1.20 -12.36 -24.24
C GLU A 243 2.02 -11.23 -23.58
N PHE A 244 1.59 -10.71 -22.44
CA PHE A 244 2.35 -9.70 -21.71
C PHE A 244 3.71 -10.24 -21.25
N LEU A 245 3.75 -11.42 -20.63
CA LEU A 245 5.01 -12.03 -20.18
C LEU A 245 5.93 -12.33 -21.36
N LYS A 246 5.42 -12.83 -22.48
CA LYS A 246 6.18 -13.07 -23.68
C LYS A 246 6.81 -11.78 -24.24
N LYS A 247 6.04 -10.69 -24.31
CA LYS A 247 6.53 -9.37 -24.76
C LYS A 247 7.57 -8.78 -23.79
N GLN A 248 7.54 -9.18 -22.51
CA GLN A 248 8.54 -8.82 -21.50
C GLN A 248 9.73 -9.80 -21.44
N ASN A 249 9.88 -10.74 -22.40
CA ASN A 249 10.87 -11.82 -22.41
C ASN A 249 10.87 -12.66 -21.12
N ARG A 250 9.66 -13.01 -20.63
CA ARG A 250 9.42 -13.77 -19.39
C ARG A 250 8.33 -14.84 -19.58
N GLU A 251 8.21 -15.36 -20.80
CA GLU A 251 7.21 -16.37 -21.16
C GLU A 251 7.29 -17.61 -20.27
N GLU A 252 8.49 -17.98 -19.82
CA GLU A 252 8.75 -19.10 -18.90
C GLU A 252 8.08 -18.95 -17.54
N CYS A 253 7.69 -17.73 -17.15
CA CYS A 253 6.98 -17.46 -15.90
C CYS A 253 5.46 -17.69 -16.03
N PHE A 254 4.95 -17.94 -17.23
CA PHE A 254 3.51 -18.09 -17.44
C PHE A 254 2.99 -19.40 -16.84
N VAL A 255 1.93 -19.26 -16.04
CA VAL A 255 1.15 -20.38 -15.51
C VAL A 255 -0.33 -20.01 -15.70
N PRO A 256 -1.11 -20.77 -16.47
CA PRO A 256 -2.55 -20.52 -16.59
C PRO A 256 -3.23 -20.80 -15.25
N LEU A 257 -4.00 -19.86 -14.76
CA LEU A 257 -4.62 -19.95 -13.44
C LEU A 257 -5.90 -19.12 -13.36
N CYS A 258 -7.03 -19.77 -13.07
CA CYS A 258 -8.34 -19.15 -12.90
C CYS A 258 -9.13 -19.85 -11.81
N ALA A 259 -10.26 -19.27 -11.40
CA ALA A 259 -11.25 -19.96 -10.60
C ALA A 259 -11.85 -21.15 -11.37
N ASP A 260 -12.49 -22.08 -10.66
CA ASP A 260 -13.32 -23.09 -11.30
C ASP A 260 -14.58 -22.43 -11.87
N ASP A 261 -15.17 -23.02 -12.93
CA ASP A 261 -16.33 -22.44 -13.64
C ASP A 261 -17.55 -22.22 -12.71
N ASP A 262 -17.69 -23.06 -11.70
CA ASP A 262 -18.75 -23.04 -10.71
C ASP A 262 -18.25 -22.59 -9.30
N ALA A 263 -17.15 -21.80 -9.26
CA ALA A 263 -16.58 -21.29 -8.02
C ALA A 263 -17.59 -20.51 -7.18
N ILE A 264 -17.56 -20.75 -5.87
CA ILE A 264 -18.47 -20.12 -4.91
C ILE A 264 -17.79 -18.92 -4.24
N TYR A 265 -18.37 -17.76 -4.39
CA TYR A 265 -17.94 -16.52 -3.79
C TYR A 265 -18.81 -16.10 -2.60
N ASP A 266 -18.24 -15.39 -1.64
CA ASP A 266 -19.00 -14.87 -0.48
C ASP A 266 -19.97 -13.75 -0.87
N GLU A 267 -19.56 -12.92 -1.83
CA GLU A 267 -20.33 -11.81 -2.39
C GLU A 267 -20.00 -11.69 -3.88
N THR A 268 -20.98 -11.24 -4.68
CA THR A 268 -20.74 -10.95 -6.11
C THR A 268 -21.40 -9.62 -6.47
N TYR A 269 -20.62 -8.78 -7.17
CA TYR A 269 -21.08 -7.55 -7.79
C TYR A 269 -20.83 -7.64 -9.30
N GLU A 270 -21.76 -7.13 -10.09
CA GLU A 270 -21.62 -7.11 -11.56
C GLU A 270 -21.50 -5.68 -12.05
N ILE A 271 -20.53 -5.43 -12.95
CA ILE A 271 -20.28 -4.14 -13.59
C ILE A 271 -20.26 -4.37 -15.12
N ASN A 272 -21.23 -3.76 -15.81
CA ASN A 272 -21.21 -3.71 -17.26
C ASN A 272 -20.32 -2.56 -17.73
N LEU A 273 -19.23 -2.88 -18.42
CA LEU A 273 -18.24 -1.92 -18.90
C LEU A 273 -18.78 -1.00 -20.02
N ASP A 274 -19.78 -1.48 -20.77
CA ASP A 274 -20.41 -0.67 -21.83
C ASP A 274 -21.21 0.52 -21.27
N ASP A 275 -21.69 0.41 -20.03
CA ASP A 275 -22.48 1.44 -19.36
C ASP A 275 -21.64 2.40 -18.49
N LEU A 276 -20.33 2.12 -18.35
CA LEU A 276 -19.45 2.90 -17.49
C LEU A 276 -19.12 4.25 -18.15
N GLU A 277 -19.16 5.31 -17.34
CA GLU A 277 -18.77 6.67 -17.72
C GLU A 277 -17.46 7.08 -17.05
N PRO A 278 -16.74 8.11 -17.56
CA PRO A 278 -15.59 8.68 -16.86
C PRO A 278 -15.96 9.15 -15.46
N MET A 279 -15.16 8.72 -14.47
CA MET A 279 -15.42 8.96 -13.05
C MET A 279 -14.32 9.81 -12.41
N ILE A 280 -14.65 10.42 -11.28
CA ILE A 280 -13.77 11.25 -10.48
C ILE A 280 -14.02 11.02 -9.00
N ALA A 281 -12.96 10.76 -8.23
CA ALA A 281 -13.06 10.79 -6.77
C ALA A 281 -12.79 12.21 -6.27
N MET A 282 -13.77 12.78 -5.57
CA MET A 282 -13.72 14.13 -5.02
C MET A 282 -12.87 14.19 -3.74
N PRO A 283 -12.37 15.36 -3.33
CA PRO A 283 -11.68 15.50 -2.05
C PRO A 283 -12.60 15.13 -0.87
N HIS A 284 -12.15 14.46 0.18
CA HIS A 284 -10.80 14.01 0.53
C HIS A 284 -10.82 12.50 0.79
N SER A 285 -11.54 11.74 -0.05
CA SER A 285 -11.63 10.27 0.07
C SER A 285 -11.71 9.61 -1.30
N PRO A 286 -11.03 8.46 -1.52
CA PRO A 286 -11.08 7.75 -2.79
C PRO A 286 -12.46 7.20 -3.18
N ASP A 287 -13.37 7.05 -2.21
CA ASP A 287 -14.76 6.59 -2.43
C ASP A 287 -15.77 7.74 -2.58
N ALA A 288 -15.35 9.00 -2.48
CA ALA A 288 -16.21 10.15 -2.77
C ALA A 288 -16.41 10.34 -4.28
N VAL A 289 -16.90 9.30 -4.95
CA VAL A 289 -16.92 9.19 -6.41
C VAL A 289 -18.17 9.79 -7.03
N LYS A 290 -17.95 10.55 -8.13
CA LYS A 290 -18.97 11.11 -9.02
C LYS A 290 -18.63 10.79 -10.47
N THR A 291 -19.57 11.01 -11.38
CA THR A 291 -19.24 11.07 -12.81
C THR A 291 -18.56 12.41 -13.12
N VAL A 292 -17.65 12.41 -14.09
CA VAL A 292 -16.99 13.65 -14.56
C VAL A 292 -18.02 14.69 -15.02
N ARG A 293 -19.10 14.24 -15.65
CA ARG A 293 -20.20 15.10 -16.13
C ARG A 293 -20.84 15.93 -15.01
N GLU A 294 -20.99 15.34 -13.81
CA GLU A 294 -21.62 16.06 -12.66
C GLU A 294 -20.79 17.25 -12.17
N VAL A 295 -19.50 17.28 -12.47
CA VAL A 295 -18.55 18.29 -11.97
C VAL A 295 -17.81 19.02 -13.09
N ALA A 296 -18.16 18.76 -14.34
CA ALA A 296 -17.56 19.38 -15.53
C ALA A 296 -17.62 20.91 -15.47
N GLY A 297 -16.60 21.58 -16.06
CA GLY A 297 -16.46 23.04 -16.09
C GLY A 297 -15.85 23.67 -14.83
N LYS A 298 -15.61 22.89 -13.75
CA LYS A 298 -14.91 23.40 -12.57
C LYS A 298 -13.44 23.68 -12.92
N LYS A 299 -12.98 24.92 -12.71
CA LYS A 299 -11.58 25.32 -12.94
C LYS A 299 -10.62 24.50 -12.09
N ILE A 300 -9.46 24.21 -12.65
CA ILE A 300 -8.37 23.47 -12.00
C ILE A 300 -7.07 24.26 -12.07
N ASP A 301 -6.15 24.03 -11.15
CA ASP A 301 -4.87 24.72 -11.06
C ASP A 301 -3.70 23.80 -11.40
N GLN A 302 -3.89 22.49 -11.24
CA GLN A 302 -2.81 21.51 -11.42
C GLN A 302 -3.35 20.20 -11.95
N VAL A 303 -2.54 19.56 -12.80
CA VAL A 303 -2.71 18.15 -13.20
C VAL A 303 -1.40 17.41 -12.98
N ALA A 304 -1.47 16.23 -12.33
CA ALA A 304 -0.32 15.37 -12.14
C ALA A 304 -0.65 13.96 -12.63
N ILE A 305 0.09 13.49 -13.65
CA ILE A 305 -0.10 12.20 -14.30
C ILE A 305 1.07 11.28 -13.98
N GLY A 306 0.79 10.03 -13.59
CA GLY A 306 1.81 9.04 -13.25
C GLY A 306 1.46 8.26 -12.00
N SER A 307 2.43 8.04 -11.11
CA SER A 307 2.33 7.20 -9.92
C SER A 307 2.25 5.70 -10.27
N CYS A 308 2.33 4.82 -9.26
CA CYS A 308 2.18 3.38 -9.47
C CYS A 308 0.84 2.97 -10.07
N THR A 309 -0.15 3.84 -10.08
CA THR A 309 -1.52 3.55 -10.56
C THR A 309 -1.63 3.69 -12.06
N ASN A 310 -1.19 4.82 -12.63
CA ASN A 310 -1.36 5.13 -14.05
C ASN A 310 -0.08 5.77 -14.64
N SER A 311 0.93 4.96 -14.81
CA SER A 311 2.22 5.37 -15.39
C SER A 311 2.80 4.35 -16.37
N SER A 312 2.01 3.37 -16.77
CA SER A 312 2.40 2.35 -17.74
C SER A 312 2.67 2.98 -19.13
N TYR A 313 3.32 2.22 -20.00
CA TYR A 313 3.52 2.63 -21.38
C TYR A 313 2.19 3.00 -22.06
N ARG A 314 1.14 2.18 -21.86
CA ARG A 314 -0.19 2.47 -22.39
C ARG A 314 -0.76 3.78 -21.87
N ASP A 315 -0.70 4.02 -20.55
CA ASP A 315 -1.21 5.26 -19.95
C ASP A 315 -0.50 6.49 -20.54
N MET A 316 0.84 6.42 -20.66
CA MET A 316 1.63 7.52 -21.19
C MET A 316 1.36 7.77 -22.68
N MET A 317 1.14 6.71 -23.47
CA MET A 317 0.80 6.83 -24.89
C MET A 317 -0.59 7.43 -25.10
N ILE A 318 -1.57 7.10 -24.24
CA ILE A 318 -2.91 7.73 -24.27
C ILE A 318 -2.77 9.22 -23.96
N VAL A 319 -2.02 9.56 -22.92
CA VAL A 319 -1.76 10.96 -22.54
C VAL A 319 -1.08 11.73 -23.68
N ALA A 320 -0.07 11.12 -24.31
CA ALA A 320 0.62 11.72 -25.45
C ALA A 320 -0.31 11.93 -26.65
N SER A 321 -1.19 10.96 -26.95
CA SER A 321 -2.17 11.06 -28.04
C SER A 321 -3.16 12.21 -27.80
N ILE A 322 -3.64 12.40 -26.58
CA ILE A 322 -4.56 13.49 -26.21
C ILE A 322 -3.86 14.85 -26.26
N LEU A 323 -2.61 14.93 -25.80
CA LEU A 323 -1.85 16.19 -25.73
C LEU A 323 -1.21 16.59 -27.06
N LYS A 324 -1.11 15.68 -28.02
CA LYS A 324 -0.51 15.91 -29.33
C LYS A 324 -1.14 17.10 -30.05
N ASN A 325 -0.31 18.04 -30.52
CA ASN A 325 -0.71 19.29 -31.15
C ASN A 325 -1.57 20.23 -30.28
N HIS A 326 -1.60 20.00 -28.98
CA HIS A 326 -2.26 20.88 -28.02
C HIS A 326 -1.26 21.50 -27.03
N VAL A 327 -1.63 22.61 -26.44
CA VAL A 327 -0.90 23.26 -25.35
C VAL A 327 -1.78 23.26 -24.12
N VAL A 328 -1.20 23.00 -22.96
CA VAL A 328 -1.87 23.03 -21.66
C VAL A 328 -2.39 24.45 -21.40
N ALA A 329 -3.57 24.57 -20.82
CA ALA A 329 -4.19 25.86 -20.50
C ALA A 329 -3.31 26.68 -19.54
N ASP A 330 -3.24 27.99 -19.73
CA ASP A 330 -2.35 28.91 -18.99
C ASP A 330 -2.53 28.87 -17.47
N ASN A 331 -3.72 28.48 -17.00
CA ASN A 331 -4.01 28.35 -15.57
C ASN A 331 -3.60 27.01 -14.97
N VAL A 332 -3.07 26.06 -15.75
CA VAL A 332 -2.80 24.69 -15.29
C VAL A 332 -1.30 24.41 -15.26
N SER A 333 -0.80 23.96 -14.11
CA SER A 333 0.52 23.34 -14.00
C SER A 333 0.41 21.84 -14.25
N LEU A 334 0.91 21.36 -15.39
CA LEU A 334 0.92 19.93 -15.72
C LEU A 334 2.29 19.32 -15.41
N CYS A 335 2.31 18.20 -14.68
CA CYS A 335 3.49 17.34 -14.55
C CYS A 335 3.17 15.87 -14.89
N ILE A 336 4.17 15.17 -15.47
CA ILE A 336 4.06 13.80 -15.90
C ILE A 336 5.28 13.01 -15.39
N SER A 337 5.03 11.86 -14.74
CA SER A 337 6.05 10.93 -14.25
C SER A 337 5.81 9.56 -14.89
N PRO A 338 6.64 9.13 -15.86
CA PRO A 338 6.58 7.76 -16.41
C PRO A 338 6.87 6.72 -15.33
N GLY A 339 6.33 5.50 -15.46
CA GLY A 339 6.40 4.47 -14.43
C GLY A 339 7.77 3.81 -14.29
N SER A 340 8.51 3.70 -15.39
CA SER A 340 9.81 3.06 -15.40
C SER A 340 10.72 3.65 -16.48
N LYS A 341 12.01 3.34 -16.36
CA LYS A 341 13.00 3.62 -17.39
C LYS A 341 12.63 2.96 -18.73
N GLN A 342 12.04 1.74 -18.70
CA GLN A 342 11.54 1.05 -19.89
C GLN A 342 10.50 1.92 -20.58
N VAL A 343 9.49 2.38 -19.86
CA VAL A 343 8.44 3.27 -20.37
C VAL A 343 9.04 4.55 -20.97
N LEU A 344 9.93 5.22 -20.23
CA LEU A 344 10.56 6.48 -20.67
C LEU A 344 11.38 6.30 -21.94
N THR A 345 12.13 5.20 -22.04
CA THR A 345 12.94 4.85 -23.25
C THR A 345 12.02 4.70 -24.45
N MET A 346 10.96 3.89 -24.35
CA MET A 346 10.02 3.65 -25.43
C MET A 346 9.30 4.93 -25.88
N LEU A 347 8.93 5.82 -24.95
CA LEU A 347 8.35 7.14 -25.26
C LEU A 347 9.35 8.05 -26.00
N SER A 348 10.64 7.93 -25.68
CA SER A 348 11.70 8.68 -26.38
C SER A 348 11.89 8.17 -27.80
N GLU A 349 11.88 6.86 -28.01
CA GLU A 349 12.12 6.22 -29.32
C GLU A 349 10.99 6.48 -30.31
N ASN A 350 9.75 6.47 -29.85
CA ASN A 350 8.58 6.67 -30.73
C ASN A 350 8.15 8.14 -30.87
N GLY A 351 8.84 9.09 -30.22
CA GLY A 351 8.57 10.53 -30.30
C GLY A 351 7.45 11.03 -29.37
N ALA A 352 6.74 10.16 -28.64
CA ALA A 352 5.70 10.56 -27.71
C ALA A 352 6.20 11.48 -26.60
N LEU A 353 7.45 11.30 -26.13
CA LEU A 353 8.10 12.20 -25.19
C LEU A 353 8.18 13.64 -25.72
N THR A 354 8.45 13.82 -27.01
CA THR A 354 8.48 15.13 -27.66
C THR A 354 7.08 15.76 -27.64
N ASP A 355 6.02 15.00 -27.94
CA ASP A 355 4.65 15.48 -27.91
C ASP A 355 4.25 15.95 -26.48
N LEU A 356 4.62 15.18 -25.44
CA LEU A 356 4.40 15.52 -24.03
C LEU A 356 5.12 16.83 -23.64
N ILE A 357 6.40 16.97 -24.00
CA ILE A 357 7.18 18.19 -23.70
C ILE A 357 6.61 19.39 -24.45
N SER A 358 6.28 19.24 -25.72
CA SER A 358 5.77 20.31 -26.58
C SER A 358 4.40 20.84 -26.11
N SER A 359 3.61 20.00 -25.43
CA SER A 359 2.34 20.44 -24.84
C SER A 359 2.50 21.38 -23.65
N GLY A 360 3.72 21.56 -23.11
CA GLY A 360 4.00 22.35 -21.92
C GLY A 360 4.05 21.52 -20.63
N ALA A 361 4.06 20.18 -20.72
CA ALA A 361 4.19 19.33 -19.55
C ALA A 361 5.60 19.36 -18.96
N ARG A 362 5.69 19.47 -17.63
CA ARG A 362 6.93 19.25 -16.91
C ARG A 362 7.14 17.75 -16.71
N MET A 363 8.18 17.20 -17.34
CA MET A 363 8.57 15.81 -17.16
C MET A 363 9.29 15.64 -15.82
N LEU A 364 8.88 14.64 -15.04
CA LEU A 364 9.50 14.26 -13.78
C LEU A 364 10.24 12.94 -13.95
N GLU A 365 11.07 12.59 -12.97
CA GLU A 365 11.72 11.27 -12.89
C GLU A 365 10.68 10.14 -12.75
N CYS A 366 11.10 8.91 -13.05
CA CYS A 366 10.33 7.69 -12.83
C CYS A 366 10.28 7.38 -11.32
N THR A 367 9.41 8.07 -10.59
CA THR A 367 9.39 8.09 -9.12
C THR A 367 7.99 8.15 -8.54
N CYS A 368 7.83 7.68 -7.29
CA CYS A 368 6.60 7.79 -6.51
C CYS A 368 6.50 9.12 -5.71
N GLY A 369 7.58 9.90 -5.61
CA GLY A 369 7.66 11.12 -4.80
C GLY A 369 6.52 12.13 -4.97
N PRO A 370 6.05 12.46 -6.18
CA PRO A 370 4.95 13.42 -6.39
C PRO A 370 3.63 13.02 -5.71
N CYS A 371 3.42 11.73 -5.41
CA CYS A 371 2.22 11.25 -4.70
C CYS A 371 2.09 11.87 -3.29
N ILE A 372 3.22 12.15 -2.65
CA ILE A 372 3.30 12.79 -1.32
C ILE A 372 3.79 14.24 -1.40
N GLY A 373 3.76 14.85 -2.58
CA GLY A 373 4.17 16.23 -2.79
C GLY A 373 5.67 16.47 -2.94
N MET A 374 6.48 15.42 -3.07
CA MET A 374 7.92 15.57 -3.36
C MET A 374 8.13 15.88 -4.84
N GLY A 375 8.81 16.97 -5.12
CA GLY A 375 9.07 17.45 -6.49
C GLY A 375 7.91 18.15 -7.18
N GLN A 376 6.66 17.92 -6.74
CA GLN A 376 5.46 18.58 -7.28
C GLN A 376 4.33 18.59 -6.24
N SER A 377 4.05 19.75 -5.65
CA SER A 377 2.92 19.99 -4.75
C SER A 377 1.90 20.93 -5.40
N PRO A 378 0.60 20.85 -5.07
CA PRO A 378 -0.38 21.85 -5.48
C PRO A 378 -0.19 23.16 -4.67
N ILE A 379 -0.60 24.29 -5.24
CA ILE A 379 -0.62 25.56 -4.52
C ILE A 379 -1.71 25.56 -3.42
N THR A 380 -1.67 26.54 -2.53
CA THR A 380 -2.69 26.74 -1.48
C THR A 380 -4.08 26.88 -2.11
N ASN A 381 -5.06 26.12 -1.58
CA ASN A 381 -6.45 26.05 -2.04
C ASN A 381 -6.65 25.55 -3.48
N ALA A 382 -5.61 25.00 -4.13
CA ALA A 382 -5.68 24.49 -5.49
C ALA A 382 -6.73 23.38 -5.67
N TRP A 383 -7.28 23.31 -6.89
CA TRP A 383 -7.91 22.10 -7.41
C TRP A 383 -6.91 21.34 -8.26
N SER A 384 -6.51 20.15 -7.80
CA SER A 384 -5.50 19.31 -8.46
C SER A 384 -6.12 18.00 -8.91
N LEU A 385 -6.07 17.71 -10.22
CA LEU A 385 -6.43 16.40 -10.76
C LEU A 385 -5.21 15.48 -10.78
N ARG A 386 -5.35 14.28 -10.26
CA ARG A 386 -4.24 13.32 -10.20
C ARG A 386 -4.67 11.92 -10.64
N THR A 387 -3.84 11.26 -11.42
CA THR A 387 -4.06 9.86 -11.79
C THR A 387 -3.59 8.90 -10.69
N PHE A 388 -3.27 9.42 -9.52
CA PHE A 388 -2.75 8.71 -8.35
C PHE A 388 -3.86 7.92 -7.64
N ASN A 389 -3.54 7.34 -6.50
CA ASN A 389 -4.44 6.43 -5.77
C ASN A 389 -5.05 7.04 -4.50
N ARG A 390 -4.50 8.12 -3.95
CA ARG A 390 -4.94 8.72 -2.69
C ARG A 390 -5.12 10.22 -2.80
N ASN A 391 -6.19 10.72 -2.20
CA ASN A 391 -6.56 12.15 -2.14
C ASN A 391 -6.94 12.61 -0.74
N PHE A 392 -6.42 11.93 0.30
CA PHE A 392 -6.61 12.33 1.69
C PHE A 392 -6.19 13.78 1.91
N TYR A 393 -6.76 14.42 2.93
CA TYR A 393 -6.41 15.77 3.33
C TYR A 393 -4.90 15.91 3.52
N GLY A 394 -4.30 16.91 2.87
CA GLY A 394 -2.86 17.16 2.94
C GLY A 394 -1.94 16.15 2.23
N ARG A 395 -2.47 15.06 1.67
CA ARG A 395 -1.68 13.96 1.08
C ARG A 395 -0.63 14.41 0.08
N SER A 396 -0.93 15.40 -0.73
CA SER A 396 -0.04 15.88 -1.82
C SER A 396 0.89 17.03 -1.40
N GLY A 397 1.11 17.24 -0.11
CA GLY A 397 2.07 18.20 0.45
C GLY A 397 1.48 19.55 0.80
N THR A 398 0.23 19.85 0.40
CA THR A 398 -0.47 21.11 0.69
C THR A 398 -1.79 20.80 1.39
N LEU A 399 -1.92 21.21 2.65
CA LEU A 399 -3.09 20.87 3.49
C LEU A 399 -4.41 21.36 2.89
N SER A 400 -4.44 22.59 2.37
CA SER A 400 -5.65 23.22 1.84
C SER A 400 -6.00 22.83 0.40
N ALA A 401 -5.21 21.96 -0.25
CA ALA A 401 -5.47 21.57 -1.64
C ALA A 401 -6.62 20.58 -1.77
N ASN A 402 -7.45 20.78 -2.78
CA ASN A 402 -8.54 19.90 -3.16
C ASN A 402 -8.03 18.90 -4.21
N VAL A 403 -7.62 17.71 -3.79
CA VAL A 403 -7.08 16.69 -4.68
C VAL A 403 -8.20 15.77 -5.14
N CYS A 404 -8.34 15.60 -6.46
CA CYS A 404 -9.26 14.66 -7.10
C CYS A 404 -8.47 13.52 -7.74
N LEU A 405 -9.07 12.31 -7.77
CA LEU A 405 -8.49 11.16 -8.49
C LEU A 405 -9.27 10.93 -9.78
N VAL A 406 -8.55 10.84 -10.89
CA VAL A 406 -9.12 10.71 -12.23
C VAL A 406 -8.28 9.76 -13.09
N SER A 407 -8.83 9.35 -14.24
CA SER A 407 -8.10 8.61 -15.27
C SER A 407 -7.07 9.47 -16.00
N PRO A 408 -6.08 8.86 -16.69
CA PRO A 408 -5.16 9.59 -17.58
C PRO A 408 -5.89 10.39 -18.66
N GLU A 409 -6.97 9.87 -19.20
CA GLU A 409 -7.80 10.51 -20.22
C GLU A 409 -8.45 11.78 -19.69
N VAL A 410 -9.10 11.70 -18.53
CA VAL A 410 -9.71 12.87 -17.86
C VAL A 410 -8.65 13.90 -17.51
N ALA A 411 -7.51 13.45 -16.97
CA ALA A 411 -6.42 14.33 -16.56
C ALA A 411 -5.84 15.12 -17.76
N ALA A 412 -5.49 14.43 -18.84
CA ALA A 412 -4.88 15.04 -20.02
C ALA A 412 -5.85 16.01 -20.72
N TYR A 413 -7.10 15.61 -20.91
CA TYR A 413 -8.07 16.47 -21.57
C TYR A 413 -8.44 17.70 -20.72
N SER A 414 -8.59 17.52 -19.42
CA SER A 414 -8.82 18.64 -18.49
C SER A 414 -7.65 19.62 -18.45
N ALA A 415 -6.40 19.15 -18.62
CA ALA A 415 -5.23 20.02 -18.70
C ALA A 415 -5.29 20.96 -19.90
N ILE A 416 -5.78 20.50 -21.05
CA ILE A 416 -6.00 21.33 -22.26
C ILE A 416 -7.13 22.33 -22.02
N LYS A 417 -8.23 21.91 -21.36
CA LYS A 417 -9.41 22.75 -21.15
C LYS A 417 -9.29 23.74 -19.99
N GLY A 418 -8.33 23.56 -19.09
CA GLY A 418 -8.19 24.40 -17.89
C GLY A 418 -9.27 24.17 -16.82
N CYS A 419 -10.12 23.18 -17.02
CA CYS A 419 -11.22 22.80 -16.12
C CYS A 419 -11.48 21.29 -16.22
N ILE A 420 -12.26 20.74 -15.29
CA ILE A 420 -12.69 19.33 -15.35
C ILE A 420 -13.51 19.15 -16.63
N ALA A 421 -13.08 18.23 -17.51
CA ALA A 421 -13.70 17.99 -18.80
C ALA A 421 -13.87 16.49 -19.09
N ASP A 422 -14.92 16.14 -19.84
CA ASP A 422 -15.24 14.78 -20.22
C ASP A 422 -14.35 14.35 -21.40
N PRO A 423 -13.47 13.35 -21.25
CA PRO A 423 -12.53 12.95 -22.30
C PRO A 423 -13.20 12.29 -23.51
N ARG A 424 -14.49 11.96 -23.44
CA ARG A 424 -15.25 11.45 -24.60
C ARG A 424 -15.45 12.52 -25.68
N GLU A 425 -15.27 13.80 -25.31
CA GLU A 425 -15.29 14.94 -26.25
C GLU A 425 -13.94 15.16 -26.96
N ALA A 426 -12.88 14.49 -26.49
CA ALA A 426 -11.55 14.61 -27.08
C ALA A 426 -11.42 13.76 -28.35
N ASP A 427 -10.72 14.32 -29.33
CA ASP A 427 -10.27 13.55 -30.49
C ASP A 427 -8.86 13.02 -30.22
N PHE A 428 -8.73 11.70 -30.10
CA PHE A 428 -7.45 11.03 -29.88
C PHE A 428 -7.53 9.57 -30.33
N ASP A 429 -6.39 8.99 -30.67
CA ASP A 429 -6.30 7.59 -30.99
C ASP A 429 -5.99 6.74 -29.76
N ILE A 430 -6.63 5.59 -29.64
CA ILE A 430 -6.24 4.59 -28.65
C ILE A 430 -4.95 3.92 -29.15
N PRO A 431 -3.82 4.03 -28.43
CA PRO A 431 -2.56 3.46 -28.89
C PRO A 431 -2.64 1.92 -28.97
N ALA A 432 -2.03 1.36 -30.01
CA ALA A 432 -1.85 -0.08 -30.11
C ALA A 432 -0.90 -0.59 -29.00
N GLU A 433 -1.09 -1.83 -28.59
CA GLU A 433 -0.11 -2.51 -27.76
C GLU A 433 1.22 -2.67 -28.51
N PRO A 434 2.37 -2.47 -27.83
CA PRO A 434 3.67 -2.65 -28.47
C PRO A 434 3.87 -4.14 -28.83
N ASP A 435 4.59 -4.40 -29.91
CA ASP A 435 4.95 -5.77 -30.32
C ASP A 435 5.93 -6.41 -29.33
N HIS A 436 6.79 -5.62 -28.73
CA HIS A 436 7.75 -5.99 -27.68
C HIS A 436 8.02 -4.80 -26.75
N PHE A 437 8.56 -5.06 -25.60
CA PHE A 437 9.05 -4.02 -24.68
C PHE A 437 10.57 -3.93 -24.76
N GLU A 438 11.10 -2.70 -24.66
CA GLU A 438 12.54 -2.47 -24.60
C GLU A 438 13.12 -2.87 -23.25
N ILE A 439 13.82 -4.01 -23.18
CA ILE A 439 14.32 -4.58 -21.94
C ILE A 439 15.78 -4.17 -21.71
N ASN A 440 15.98 -3.49 -20.59
CA ASN A 440 17.32 -3.09 -20.17
C ASN A 440 17.45 -3.16 -18.64
N ASP A 441 17.98 -4.26 -18.14
CA ASP A 441 18.14 -4.53 -16.71
C ASP A 441 19.43 -3.92 -16.09
N ALA A 442 20.14 -3.03 -16.78
CA ALA A 442 21.40 -2.42 -16.31
C ALA A 442 21.26 -1.63 -14.98
N MET A 443 20.04 -1.24 -14.60
CA MET A 443 19.78 -0.59 -13.32
C MET A 443 19.32 -1.55 -12.22
N ILE A 444 19.23 -2.83 -12.49
CA ILE A 444 18.93 -3.88 -11.52
C ILE A 444 20.24 -4.58 -11.15
N ILE A 445 20.69 -4.38 -9.92
CA ILE A 445 21.93 -4.98 -9.41
C ILE A 445 21.58 -6.33 -8.78
N PRO A 446 22.15 -7.45 -9.27
CA PRO A 446 22.00 -8.74 -8.63
C PRO A 446 22.74 -8.79 -7.29
N PRO A 447 22.31 -9.68 -6.37
CA PRO A 447 23.04 -9.93 -5.12
C PRO A 447 24.41 -10.57 -5.37
N GLU A 448 25.30 -10.44 -4.38
CA GLU A 448 26.56 -11.20 -4.34
C GLU A 448 26.26 -12.66 -3.96
N LYS A 449 26.70 -13.60 -4.78
CA LYS A 449 26.42 -15.04 -4.60
C LYS A 449 27.63 -15.85 -4.14
N GLU A 450 28.83 -15.42 -4.55
CA GLU A 450 30.07 -16.19 -4.30
C GLU A 450 30.67 -15.86 -2.93
N HIS A 451 30.81 -14.58 -2.61
CA HIS A 451 31.44 -14.09 -1.38
C HIS A 451 30.59 -13.02 -0.68
N PRO A 452 29.36 -13.34 -0.27
CA PRO A 452 28.48 -12.35 0.39
C PRO A 452 29.04 -11.87 1.75
N GLU A 453 29.88 -12.67 2.43
CA GLU A 453 30.58 -12.29 3.67
C GLU A 453 31.53 -11.11 3.49
N ASP A 454 32.14 -10.95 2.32
CA ASP A 454 33.10 -9.89 2.02
C ASP A 454 32.41 -8.54 1.72
N VAL A 455 31.08 -8.53 1.56
CA VAL A 455 30.34 -7.29 1.31
C VAL A 455 30.25 -6.49 2.60
N GLU A 456 30.88 -5.31 2.61
CA GLU A 456 30.76 -4.35 3.70
C GLU A 456 29.42 -3.59 3.60
N ILE A 457 28.66 -3.55 4.72
CA ILE A 457 27.45 -2.75 4.83
C ILE A 457 27.81 -1.33 5.22
N VAL A 458 27.49 -0.38 4.36
CA VAL A 458 27.77 1.05 4.58
C VAL A 458 26.57 1.70 5.28
N ARG A 459 26.81 2.31 6.46
CA ARG A 459 25.79 3.04 7.23
C ARG A 459 26.16 4.50 7.37
N GLY A 460 25.25 5.37 6.99
CA GLY A 460 25.38 6.80 7.27
C GLY A 460 25.11 7.13 8.76
N PRO A 461 25.53 8.31 9.22
CA PRO A 461 25.41 8.70 10.64
C PRO A 461 23.96 8.82 11.13
N ASN A 462 22.99 8.98 10.22
CA ASN A 462 21.56 9.06 10.55
C ASN A 462 20.91 7.69 10.78
N ILE A 463 21.51 6.60 10.31
CA ILE A 463 20.98 5.23 10.46
C ILE A 463 21.30 4.74 11.88
N LYS A 464 20.28 4.70 12.75
CA LYS A 464 20.42 4.37 14.17
C LYS A 464 19.90 2.97 14.48
N PRO A 465 20.40 2.33 15.56
CA PRO A 465 19.82 1.08 16.04
C PRO A 465 18.32 1.22 16.33
N LEU A 466 17.60 0.10 16.18
CA LEU A 466 16.18 0.03 16.52
C LEU A 466 15.96 0.23 18.02
N PRO A 467 14.97 1.02 18.43
CA PRO A 467 14.56 1.06 19.83
C PRO A 467 13.93 -0.28 20.22
N GLU A 468 14.30 -0.78 21.40
CA GLU A 468 13.71 -1.99 21.96
C GLU A 468 12.52 -1.63 22.86
N ASN A 469 11.44 -2.39 22.76
CA ASN A 469 10.31 -2.30 23.67
C ASN A 469 10.47 -3.30 24.83
N THR A 470 9.79 -3.05 25.93
CA THR A 470 9.74 -3.94 27.09
C THR A 470 8.55 -4.90 26.99
N PRO A 471 8.60 -6.09 27.62
CA PRO A 471 7.45 -6.96 27.77
C PRO A 471 6.21 -6.22 28.31
N LEU A 472 5.02 -6.65 27.92
CA LEU A 472 3.78 -6.06 28.37
C LEU A 472 3.61 -6.26 29.87
N ALA A 473 3.39 -5.17 30.60
CA ALA A 473 3.09 -5.23 32.03
C ALA A 473 1.67 -5.75 32.27
N ASP A 474 1.43 -6.41 33.41
CA ASP A 474 0.10 -6.93 33.77
C ASP A 474 -0.92 -5.84 34.03
N GLU A 475 -0.46 -4.69 34.49
CA GLU A 475 -1.27 -3.50 34.73
C GLU A 475 -0.63 -2.28 34.07
N VAL A 476 -1.45 -1.49 33.38
CA VAL A 476 -1.05 -0.22 32.79
C VAL A 476 -2.04 0.86 33.20
N GLU A 477 -1.56 1.88 33.93
CA GLU A 477 -2.32 3.08 34.27
C GLU A 477 -1.60 4.29 33.68
N LYS A 478 -2.24 4.96 32.72
CA LYS A 478 -1.66 6.03 31.93
C LYS A 478 -2.72 7.02 31.47
N GLN A 479 -2.25 8.22 31.12
CA GLN A 479 -3.08 9.28 30.58
C GLN A 479 -3.47 9.03 29.11
N VAL A 480 -4.64 9.50 28.71
CA VAL A 480 -5.01 9.67 27.29
C VAL A 480 -4.25 10.88 26.76
N VAL A 481 -3.19 10.63 26.00
CA VAL A 481 -2.30 11.69 25.48
C VAL A 481 -2.83 12.38 24.24
N ILE A 482 -3.78 11.74 23.55
CA ILE A 482 -4.50 12.33 22.42
C ILE A 482 -5.84 11.60 22.22
N LYS A 483 -6.90 12.36 21.92
CA LYS A 483 -8.18 11.86 21.43
C LYS A 483 -8.43 12.37 20.03
N VAL A 484 -8.61 11.47 19.07
CA VAL A 484 -8.77 11.80 17.65
C VAL A 484 -10.04 11.18 17.04
N GLY A 485 -10.60 11.82 16.04
CA GLY A 485 -11.83 11.39 15.38
C GLY A 485 -11.64 10.21 14.41
N ASP A 486 -12.56 10.12 13.46
CA ASP A 486 -12.61 9.07 12.45
C ASP A 486 -11.57 9.28 11.33
N ASN A 487 -11.18 8.16 10.67
CA ASN A 487 -10.32 8.14 9.48
C ASN A 487 -8.96 8.82 9.68
N ILE A 488 -8.39 8.67 10.87
CA ILE A 488 -7.01 9.08 11.12
C ILE A 488 -6.08 8.20 10.28
N THR A 489 -5.39 8.83 9.34
CA THR A 489 -4.48 8.14 8.43
C THR A 489 -3.09 7.97 9.05
N THR A 490 -2.29 7.07 8.48
CA THR A 490 -0.87 6.97 8.83
C THR A 490 -0.10 8.25 8.52
N ASP A 491 -0.58 9.11 7.61
CA ASP A 491 -0.02 10.44 7.36
C ASP A 491 -0.33 11.45 8.48
N HIS A 492 -1.50 11.34 9.13
CA HIS A 492 -1.82 12.13 10.32
C HIS A 492 -0.96 11.72 11.52
N ILE A 493 -0.70 10.39 11.68
CA ILE A 493 0.10 9.87 12.79
C ILE A 493 1.59 10.17 12.57
N ALA A 494 2.14 9.74 11.43
CA ALA A 494 3.53 9.89 11.04
C ALA A 494 3.61 10.48 9.64
N PRO A 495 3.64 11.81 9.50
CA PRO A 495 3.64 12.47 8.20
C PRO A 495 4.75 11.95 7.27
N ALA A 496 4.45 11.87 5.98
CA ALA A 496 5.43 11.67 4.93
C ALA A 496 5.82 13.01 4.28
N GLY A 497 6.83 12.98 3.44
CA GLY A 497 7.29 14.13 2.68
C GLY A 497 8.77 14.42 2.88
N ALA A 498 9.29 15.34 2.06
CA ALA A 498 10.72 15.63 1.95
C ALA A 498 11.39 16.01 3.29
N LYS A 499 10.65 16.61 4.22
CA LYS A 499 11.19 17.05 5.52
C LYS A 499 11.25 15.93 6.57
N VAL A 500 10.52 14.85 6.39
CA VAL A 500 10.34 13.78 7.40
C VAL A 500 11.05 12.50 6.99
N LEU A 501 10.88 12.08 5.74
CA LEU A 501 11.44 10.83 5.23
C LEU A 501 12.97 10.69 5.33
N PRO A 502 13.79 11.75 5.32
CA PRO A 502 15.23 11.62 5.59
C PRO A 502 15.56 11.02 6.96
N PHE A 503 14.65 11.11 7.93
CA PHE A 503 14.83 10.60 9.29
C PHE A 503 14.20 9.22 9.53
N ARG A 504 13.73 8.51 8.50
CA ARG A 504 13.04 7.21 8.64
C ARG A 504 13.85 6.13 9.35
N SER A 505 15.18 6.19 9.28
CA SER A 505 16.09 5.29 9.97
C SER A 505 16.56 5.81 11.35
N ASN A 506 15.95 6.88 11.85
CA ASN A 506 16.23 7.51 13.13
C ASN A 506 14.94 7.79 13.90
N ILE A 507 14.53 6.83 14.72
CA ILE A 507 13.22 6.89 15.41
C ILE A 507 13.14 8.06 16.38
N GLU A 508 14.23 8.42 17.02
CA GLU A 508 14.28 9.61 17.90
C GLU A 508 13.93 10.89 17.12
N LYS A 509 14.52 11.05 15.91
CA LYS A 509 14.27 12.22 15.07
C LYS A 509 12.87 12.19 14.45
N ILE A 510 12.44 11.06 13.89
CA ILE A 510 11.11 10.99 13.27
C ILE A 510 9.99 11.16 14.30
N SER A 511 10.23 10.82 15.59
CA SER A 511 9.26 11.03 16.66
C SER A 511 8.88 12.51 16.89
N GLU A 512 9.71 13.45 16.43
CA GLU A 512 9.40 14.89 16.48
C GLU A 512 8.21 15.29 15.58
N PHE A 513 7.91 14.46 14.59
CA PHE A 513 6.86 14.72 13.61
C PHE A 513 5.55 13.97 13.90
N ILE A 514 5.53 13.09 14.92
CA ILE A 514 4.33 12.30 15.25
C ILE A 514 3.20 13.23 15.68
N PHE A 515 2.03 13.06 15.04
CA PHE A 515 0.83 13.89 15.19
C PHE A 515 1.06 15.40 15.04
N ARG A 516 2.17 15.83 14.43
CA ARG A 516 2.55 17.25 14.32
C ARG A 516 1.44 18.14 13.77
N ASP A 517 0.70 17.67 12.76
CA ASP A 517 -0.35 18.43 12.08
C ASP A 517 -1.73 18.27 12.74
N VAL A 518 -1.86 17.38 13.73
CA VAL A 518 -3.07 17.12 14.53
C VAL A 518 -2.94 17.75 15.92
N GLN A 519 -1.82 17.49 16.59
CA GLN A 519 -1.51 18.01 17.94
C GLN A 519 -0.04 18.45 17.99
N PRO A 520 0.27 19.69 17.62
CA PRO A 520 1.62 20.22 17.73
C PRO A 520 2.20 20.07 19.15
N GLY A 521 3.43 19.53 19.26
CA GLY A 521 4.06 19.29 20.55
C GLY A 521 3.78 17.91 21.18
N PHE A 522 3.14 17.01 20.47
CA PHE A 522 2.80 15.65 20.94
C PHE A 522 4.00 14.90 21.57
N LYS A 523 5.19 14.92 20.92
CA LYS A 523 6.42 14.31 21.48
C LYS A 523 6.72 14.84 22.88
N LYS A 524 6.73 16.18 23.03
CA LYS A 524 7.03 16.83 24.31
C LYS A 524 6.00 16.43 25.37
N HIS A 525 4.73 16.44 25.03
CA HIS A 525 3.66 16.00 25.91
C HIS A 525 3.85 14.56 26.38
N CYS A 526 4.11 13.61 25.45
CA CYS A 526 4.38 12.21 25.81
C CYS A 526 5.60 12.08 26.75
N GLN A 527 6.66 12.87 26.53
CA GLN A 527 7.85 12.85 27.40
C GLN A 527 7.54 13.38 28.82
N GLU A 528 6.72 14.41 28.95
CA GLU A 528 6.33 15.00 30.23
C GLU A 528 5.48 14.05 31.09
N VAL A 529 4.56 13.29 30.45
CA VAL A 529 3.64 12.36 31.15
C VAL A 529 4.12 10.89 31.13
N GLY A 530 5.24 10.61 30.49
CA GLY A 530 5.82 9.26 30.40
C GLY A 530 5.04 8.30 29.49
N GLY A 531 4.49 8.79 28.36
CA GLY A 531 3.68 8.03 27.42
C GLY A 531 2.22 7.90 27.85
N GLY A 532 1.44 7.07 27.15
CA GLY A 532 0.00 7.00 27.46
C GLY A 532 -0.81 6.11 26.53
N PHE A 533 -2.09 6.46 26.42
CA PHE A 533 -3.06 5.84 25.52
C PHE A 533 -3.48 6.81 24.42
N ILE A 534 -3.76 6.26 23.23
CA ILE A 534 -4.42 6.97 22.14
C ILE A 534 -5.87 6.52 22.10
N VAL A 535 -6.82 7.46 22.04
CA VAL A 535 -8.25 7.18 21.83
C VAL A 535 -8.65 7.69 20.45
N ALA A 536 -9.28 6.85 19.65
CA ALA A 536 -9.56 7.15 18.25
C ALA A 536 -10.98 6.71 17.81
N GLY A 537 -11.46 7.33 16.73
CA GLY A 537 -12.71 6.99 16.08
C GLY A 537 -12.58 5.77 15.15
N GLN A 538 -13.38 5.78 14.08
CA GLN A 538 -13.44 4.72 13.07
C GLN A 538 -12.19 4.71 12.16
N ASN A 539 -11.79 3.50 11.72
CA ASN A 539 -10.79 3.28 10.69
C ASN A 539 -9.41 3.94 11.00
N TYR A 540 -8.96 3.81 12.24
CA TYR A 540 -7.68 4.35 12.69
C TYR A 540 -6.50 3.68 11.96
N GLY A 541 -5.55 4.49 11.47
CA GLY A 541 -4.36 4.02 10.77
C GLY A 541 -4.57 3.71 9.28
N GLN A 542 -5.64 4.23 8.66
CA GLN A 542 -5.86 4.11 7.21
C GLN A 542 -4.65 4.62 6.42
N GLY A 543 -4.36 3.98 5.29
CA GLY A 543 -3.38 4.50 4.32
C GLY A 543 -2.14 3.63 4.16
N SER A 544 -0.94 4.21 4.32
CA SER A 544 0.35 3.57 4.03
C SER A 544 0.70 2.43 5.00
N SER A 545 1.50 1.48 4.53
CA SER A 545 2.08 0.40 5.35
C SER A 545 3.18 0.85 6.31
N ARG A 546 3.41 2.17 6.45
CA ARG A 546 4.49 2.71 7.30
C ARG A 546 4.39 2.28 8.74
N GLU A 547 5.33 1.44 9.15
CA GLU A 547 5.46 0.97 10.52
C GLU A 547 5.86 2.08 11.51
N HIS A 548 6.45 3.18 11.02
CA HIS A 548 6.76 4.37 11.83
C HIS A 548 5.54 4.94 12.55
N ALA A 549 4.34 4.76 11.98
CA ALA A 549 3.08 5.14 12.61
C ALA A 549 2.74 4.31 13.87
N ALA A 550 3.42 3.20 14.10
CA ALA A 550 3.36 2.40 15.33
C ALA A 550 4.68 2.44 16.11
N LEU A 551 5.81 2.30 15.42
CA LEU A 551 7.13 2.26 16.04
C LEU A 551 7.49 3.57 16.78
N ALA A 552 7.21 4.73 16.19
CA ALA A 552 7.50 5.99 16.84
C ALA A 552 6.56 6.31 18.03
N PRO A 553 5.24 6.06 17.97
CA PRO A 553 4.39 6.05 19.18
C PRO A 553 4.88 5.09 20.27
N MET A 554 5.30 3.86 19.91
CA MET A 554 5.90 2.93 20.88
C MET A 554 7.12 3.57 21.57
N TYR A 555 8.03 4.16 20.80
CA TYR A 555 9.20 4.88 21.30
C TYR A 555 8.82 6.04 22.26
N LEU A 556 7.69 6.71 22.00
CA LEU A 556 7.14 7.76 22.86
C LEU A 556 6.36 7.21 24.08
N GLY A 557 6.35 5.90 24.29
CA GLY A 557 5.74 5.25 25.46
C GLY A 557 4.24 4.98 25.33
N ILE A 558 3.67 4.98 24.13
CA ILE A 558 2.29 4.55 23.91
C ILE A 558 2.18 3.05 24.18
N LYS A 559 1.19 2.64 24.99
CA LYS A 559 0.98 1.25 25.42
C LYS A 559 -0.22 0.59 24.78
N ALA A 560 -1.27 1.34 24.51
CA ALA A 560 -2.43 0.85 23.77
C ALA A 560 -3.08 1.97 22.95
N VAL A 561 -3.79 1.56 21.94
CA VAL A 561 -4.73 2.39 21.17
C VAL A 561 -6.12 1.82 21.36
N ILE A 562 -7.08 2.65 21.78
CA ILE A 562 -8.49 2.27 21.93
C ILE A 562 -9.26 3.00 20.83
N ALA A 563 -9.76 2.29 19.85
CA ALA A 563 -10.42 2.88 18.67
C ALA A 563 -11.80 2.25 18.43
N LYS A 564 -12.65 2.90 17.64
CA LYS A 564 -13.90 2.25 17.19
C LYS A 564 -13.60 1.15 16.17
N SER A 565 -12.60 1.35 15.29
CA SER A 565 -12.08 0.31 14.38
C SER A 565 -10.69 0.66 13.85
N PHE A 566 -9.98 -0.32 13.28
CA PHE A 566 -8.61 -0.18 12.76
C PHE A 566 -8.51 -0.54 11.28
N ALA A 567 -7.59 0.10 10.58
CA ALA A 567 -7.10 -0.38 9.29
C ALA A 567 -6.18 -1.60 9.48
N ARG A 568 -6.29 -2.58 8.58
CA ARG A 568 -5.66 -3.91 8.70
C ARG A 568 -4.15 -3.84 8.94
N ILE A 569 -3.41 -3.16 8.08
CA ILE A 569 -1.94 -3.10 8.16
C ILE A 569 -1.50 -2.40 9.43
N HIS A 570 -2.19 -1.34 9.82
CA HIS A 570 -1.83 -0.58 11.01
C HIS A 570 -2.09 -1.37 12.30
N LEU A 571 -3.17 -2.14 12.38
CA LEU A 571 -3.43 -3.06 13.50
C LEU A 571 -2.29 -4.06 13.65
N ALA A 572 -1.84 -4.68 12.56
CA ALA A 572 -0.70 -5.60 12.58
C ALA A 572 0.60 -4.90 13.03
N ASN A 573 0.85 -3.68 12.57
CA ASN A 573 2.01 -2.90 13.01
C ASN A 573 1.96 -2.54 14.49
N LEU A 574 0.80 -2.22 15.05
CA LEU A 574 0.67 -1.98 16.50
C LEU A 574 1.08 -3.21 17.30
N VAL A 575 0.59 -4.40 16.92
CA VAL A 575 0.96 -5.68 17.54
C VAL A 575 2.46 -5.94 17.39
N ASN A 576 3.01 -5.77 16.19
CA ASN A 576 4.43 -5.98 15.90
C ASN A 576 5.35 -5.15 16.79
N PHE A 577 4.92 -3.97 17.20
CA PHE A 577 5.70 -3.08 18.10
C PHE A 577 5.21 -3.09 19.55
N GLY A 578 4.34 -4.04 19.93
CA GLY A 578 3.95 -4.24 21.32
C GLY A 578 2.98 -3.16 21.85
N ILE A 579 2.19 -2.53 20.98
CA ILE A 579 1.09 -1.63 21.33
C ILE A 579 -0.21 -2.41 21.23
N VAL A 580 -1.00 -2.48 22.31
CA VAL A 580 -2.25 -3.25 22.31
C VAL A 580 -3.36 -2.51 21.56
N PRO A 581 -3.94 -3.10 20.48
CA PRO A 581 -5.06 -2.48 19.76
C PRO A 581 -6.39 -2.97 20.32
N PHE A 582 -7.11 -2.12 21.04
CA PHE A 582 -8.44 -2.40 21.55
C PHE A 582 -9.53 -1.69 20.74
N THR A 583 -10.70 -2.33 20.64
CA THR A 583 -11.90 -1.71 20.08
C THR A 583 -12.97 -1.55 21.18
N PHE A 584 -13.75 -0.48 21.12
CA PHE A 584 -14.89 -0.30 22.02
C PHE A 584 -15.91 -1.41 21.78
N VAL A 585 -16.41 -2.04 22.86
CA VAL A 585 -17.60 -2.93 22.79
C VAL A 585 -18.85 -2.10 22.53
N ASN A 586 -19.00 -0.98 23.23
CA ASN A 586 -20.01 0.02 22.96
C ASN A 586 -19.35 1.30 22.43
N GLU A 587 -19.57 1.64 21.17
CA GLU A 587 -18.95 2.81 20.53
C GLU A 587 -19.29 4.15 21.21
N ALA A 588 -20.40 4.23 21.94
CA ALA A 588 -20.78 5.42 22.68
C ALA A 588 -19.83 5.74 23.87
N ASP A 589 -19.08 4.74 24.36
CA ASP A 589 -18.10 4.95 25.44
C ASP A 589 -16.95 5.86 24.99
N TYR A 590 -16.69 5.94 23.68
CA TYR A 590 -15.74 6.90 23.11
C TYR A 590 -16.07 8.34 23.53
N ASP A 591 -17.35 8.72 23.54
CA ASP A 591 -17.76 10.09 23.85
C ASP A 591 -17.52 10.44 25.34
N GLY A 592 -17.52 9.42 26.22
CA GLY A 592 -17.29 9.55 27.66
C GLY A 592 -15.82 9.78 28.07
N ILE A 593 -14.88 9.67 27.14
CA ILE A 593 -13.44 9.83 27.44
C ILE A 593 -12.95 11.16 26.90
N ASP A 594 -12.16 11.89 27.68
CA ASP A 594 -11.49 13.13 27.26
C ASP A 594 -9.96 12.96 27.21
N GLU A 595 -9.31 13.79 26.41
CA GLU A 595 -7.85 13.93 26.45
C GLU A 595 -7.45 14.40 27.87
N GLY A 596 -6.42 13.80 28.44
CA GLY A 596 -6.02 14.04 29.80
C GLY A 596 -6.62 13.09 30.84
N ASP A 597 -7.69 12.35 30.53
CA ASP A 597 -8.22 11.31 31.44
C ASP A 597 -7.16 10.23 31.68
N VAL A 598 -7.10 9.73 32.90
CA VAL A 598 -6.24 8.59 33.26
C VAL A 598 -7.05 7.30 33.15
N LEU A 599 -6.59 6.41 32.31
CA LEU A 599 -7.18 5.09 32.12
C LEU A 599 -6.30 4.01 32.74
N LYS A 600 -6.94 3.01 33.35
CA LYS A 600 -6.28 1.84 33.92
C LYS A 600 -6.82 0.57 33.28
N ILE A 601 -5.90 -0.29 32.85
CA ILE A 601 -6.21 -1.64 32.36
C ILE A 601 -5.38 -2.61 33.20
N ALA A 602 -6.05 -3.51 33.92
CA ALA A 602 -5.43 -4.54 34.73
C ALA A 602 -5.62 -5.92 34.12
N ASN A 603 -4.85 -6.90 34.62
CA ASN A 603 -4.90 -8.31 34.16
C ASN A 603 -4.59 -8.46 32.67
N LEU A 604 -3.69 -7.65 32.12
CA LEU A 604 -3.28 -7.74 30.73
C LEU A 604 -2.59 -9.08 30.41
N HIS A 605 -2.02 -9.76 31.41
CA HIS A 605 -1.48 -11.13 31.24
C HIS A 605 -2.58 -12.20 31.06
N GLU A 606 -3.84 -11.85 31.31
CA GLU A 606 -5.00 -12.72 31.01
C GLU A 606 -5.60 -12.47 29.61
N LEU A 607 -4.97 -11.61 28.81
CA LEU A 607 -5.40 -11.35 27.43
C LEU A 607 -5.40 -12.65 26.62
N GLN A 608 -6.53 -12.97 25.98
CA GLN A 608 -6.71 -14.18 25.16
C GLN A 608 -7.75 -13.93 24.07
N PRO A 609 -7.67 -14.65 22.94
CA PRO A 609 -8.62 -14.49 21.85
C PRO A 609 -10.08 -14.57 22.30
N GLY A 610 -10.87 -13.56 21.88
CA GLY A 610 -12.31 -13.51 22.15
C GLY A 610 -12.71 -13.07 23.57
N LYS A 611 -11.75 -12.75 24.47
CA LYS A 611 -12.04 -12.23 25.81
C LYS A 611 -11.98 -10.70 25.81
N ASN A 612 -13.07 -10.06 26.26
CA ASN A 612 -13.09 -8.63 26.49
C ASN A 612 -12.25 -8.23 27.72
N MET A 613 -11.81 -6.99 27.76
CA MET A 613 -11.09 -6.41 28.88
C MET A 613 -11.85 -5.20 29.43
N THR A 614 -11.74 -5.00 30.74
CA THR A 614 -12.34 -3.83 31.41
C THR A 614 -11.32 -2.70 31.50
N VAL A 615 -11.72 -1.51 31.11
CA VAL A 615 -10.96 -0.27 31.27
C VAL A 615 -11.65 0.60 32.32
N VAL A 616 -10.85 1.09 33.27
CA VAL A 616 -11.31 2.02 34.31
C VAL A 616 -10.80 3.42 33.96
N ASN A 617 -11.70 4.37 33.79
CA ASN A 617 -11.33 5.79 33.75
C ASN A 617 -11.27 6.30 35.20
N THR A 618 -10.05 6.36 35.75
CA THR A 618 -9.83 6.74 37.15
C THR A 618 -10.08 8.23 37.41
N THR A 619 -9.98 9.07 36.39
CA THR A 619 -10.31 10.50 36.45
C THR A 619 -11.80 10.73 36.69
N LYS A 620 -12.66 9.98 35.99
CA LYS A 620 -14.13 10.13 36.02
C LYS A 620 -14.84 9.10 36.87
N ASN A 621 -14.10 8.12 37.43
CA ASN A 621 -14.67 6.96 38.14
C ASN A 621 -15.72 6.19 37.33
N THR A 622 -15.46 5.98 36.03
CA THR A 622 -16.31 5.21 35.12
C THR A 622 -15.57 3.99 34.61
N THR A 623 -16.32 2.98 34.19
CA THR A 623 -15.79 1.76 33.59
C THR A 623 -16.44 1.49 32.24
N PHE A 624 -15.69 0.92 31.30
CA PHE A 624 -16.22 0.47 30.02
C PHE A 624 -15.45 -0.78 29.56
N GLU A 625 -16.03 -1.49 28.59
CA GLU A 625 -15.43 -2.69 28.06
C GLU A 625 -14.80 -2.46 26.68
N VAL A 626 -13.67 -3.11 26.47
CA VAL A 626 -12.98 -3.14 25.18
C VAL A 626 -12.83 -4.59 24.71
N ALA A 627 -12.94 -4.75 23.40
CA ALA A 627 -12.73 -6.01 22.70
C ALA A 627 -11.45 -5.95 21.86
N HIS A 628 -11.08 -7.07 21.28
CA HIS A 628 -9.97 -7.15 20.31
C HIS A 628 -10.18 -8.33 19.35
N THR A 629 -9.45 -8.32 18.23
CA THR A 629 -9.48 -9.37 17.20
C THR A 629 -8.17 -10.18 17.13
N LEU A 630 -7.36 -10.11 18.19
CA LEU A 630 -6.05 -10.74 18.27
C LEU A 630 -6.15 -12.26 18.21
N SER A 631 -5.24 -12.89 17.49
CA SER A 631 -4.97 -14.33 17.56
C SER A 631 -4.11 -14.66 18.80
N GLN A 632 -3.94 -15.94 19.15
CA GLN A 632 -3.04 -16.32 20.23
C GLN A 632 -1.59 -15.89 19.95
N LEU A 633 -1.14 -16.01 18.70
CA LEU A 633 0.17 -15.53 18.30
C LEU A 633 0.34 -14.02 18.52
N ASP A 634 -0.68 -13.22 18.20
CA ASP A 634 -0.65 -11.77 18.44
C ASP A 634 -0.53 -11.44 19.93
N VAL A 635 -1.25 -12.19 20.78
CA VAL A 635 -1.15 -12.07 22.24
C VAL A 635 0.27 -12.42 22.70
N ASP A 636 0.84 -13.52 22.24
CA ASP A 636 2.19 -13.94 22.61
C ASP A 636 3.26 -12.92 22.20
N ILE A 637 3.07 -12.30 21.02
CA ILE A 637 3.91 -11.22 20.51
C ILE A 637 3.82 -9.97 21.42
N LEU A 638 2.59 -9.57 21.79
CA LEU A 638 2.37 -8.44 22.70
C LEU A 638 2.98 -8.69 24.07
N MET A 639 2.84 -9.90 24.63
CA MET A 639 3.46 -10.29 25.91
C MET A 639 4.98 -10.19 25.87
N ALA A 640 5.60 -10.51 24.74
CA ALA A 640 7.05 -10.35 24.55
C ALA A 640 7.50 -8.87 24.42
N GLY A 641 6.55 -7.93 24.25
CA GLY A 641 6.84 -6.52 23.96
C GLY A 641 7.06 -6.24 22.47
N GLY A 642 6.57 -7.12 21.60
CA GLY A 642 6.61 -7.00 20.15
C GLY A 642 7.29 -8.18 19.44
N ARG A 643 7.09 -8.21 18.13
CA ARG A 643 7.48 -9.37 17.30
C ARG A 643 8.99 -9.64 17.28
N LEU A 644 9.82 -8.60 17.25
CA LEU A 644 11.26 -8.78 17.25
C LEU A 644 11.74 -9.43 18.57
N ASN A 645 11.20 -9.01 19.72
CA ASN A 645 11.49 -9.62 21.01
C ASN A 645 11.01 -11.07 21.07
N TYR A 646 9.80 -11.35 20.56
CA TYR A 646 9.26 -12.70 20.47
C TYR A 646 10.19 -13.64 19.64
N ILE A 647 10.70 -13.16 18.52
CA ILE A 647 11.66 -13.89 17.67
C ILE A 647 12.99 -14.11 18.41
N LYS A 648 13.53 -13.11 19.12
CA LYS A 648 14.77 -13.23 19.90
C LYS A 648 14.66 -14.27 21.03
N MET A 649 13.45 -14.55 21.53
CA MET A 649 13.19 -15.61 22.50
C MET A 649 13.18 -17.02 21.88
N GLY A 650 13.45 -17.16 20.57
CA GLY A 650 13.46 -18.44 19.87
C GLY A 650 12.08 -19.00 19.54
N LYS A 651 11.06 -18.19 19.57
CA LYS A 651 9.66 -18.56 19.34
C LYS A 651 9.18 -18.20 17.94
#